data_f791391237fada79ecd8075c00342b86
#
_entry.id   f791391237fada79ecd8075c00342b86
#
_cell.length_a   1.000
_cell.length_b   1.000
_cell.length_c   1.000
_cell.angle_alpha   90.00
_cell.angle_beta   90.00
_cell.angle_gamma   90.00
#
_symmetry.space_group_name_H-M   'P 1'
#
loop_
_entity.id
_entity.type
_entity.pdbx_description
1 polymer ?
#
loop_
_entity_poly.entity_id
_entity_poly.type
_entity_poly.pdbx_seq_one_letter_code
_entity_poly.pdbx_strand_id
1 'polypeptide(L)'
;MKRIAPDEYFNNGLAELARFGKHIVLKNNMSSNQHKQLTAYLKSKYFEEIQKVNEKISAIKEKILRCDPIRLLSFSSDMGLLTFVNLFSESQGPFQDIPIARATEYIQSVLVSAPCNPLEYPDDDPIPLFHEILKDIEDLHTLIQNFYIFWGAKLEDLVPGIEDDILKSIVEAQMMHLVRGNRYQVFEIGYYKKLLKEHDDIFKDVFGIGTEDIINGISRLQYSVTQGKADALNQFQNIFEEFQNYGVEYQDTFFAEHKQEGEDFYNKFFGTQLRDVAKVTQWPENFIKELSWKLNDNTNFFNDSPFAGWPIIDLPVFKRPFIRINNISYCFDYYSFIDIFYRVIQKTITRLRPHYRWSDNQQVASEKMVENIFQSLLPHCLTYRSNYYPINNSMKQAAENDLIVLYDDVLIIVEVKAGSFVYTPPILDFDAHIKSYKSLIEKADWQCQRTKDYLTGKSQPLLYNENHKVKAVIDMDKISSIFMMSVTIDNINAFAAKAEKLRFMQLKSNAISIAVDDLMVYREYFNSPLMFLHFLQQRSLATQESKLALNDELDHLGMYIKHNCYCFQTDIIPTGSVGNFIGYREDLDNYFCKLYHPQLSPKKPLPNIPDLFLRIIHYLEVESIEGRSSIANYFLNFSTDAKNDFCNQVDYVLNRQKEIKREIPIHAAGVGENSLRYTCFVDQQGVIESSDSQKREYTLACLSWNNDPDRYLIDLSFDSVGNFIKVELKRFTLQDIKPEESDQIYQLGKEVAERRMFQYHQTHKGKIGRNQLCPCGSGKKYKKCCGR
;
A
#
# COMPACT_ATOMS: atom_id res chain seq x y z
N MET A 1 27.34 16.24 10.97
CA MET A 1 25.89 16.43 10.84
C MET A 1 25.43 17.26 12.01
N LYS A 2 24.72 18.37 11.79
CA LYS A 2 23.98 19.06 12.86
C LYS A 2 22.90 18.10 13.34
N ARG A 3 22.83 17.85 14.65
CA ARG A 3 21.70 17.12 15.23
C ARG A 3 20.44 17.94 14.95
N ILE A 4 19.53 17.39 14.14
CA ILE A 4 18.21 17.99 13.92
C ILE A 4 17.46 17.81 15.24
N ALA A 5 16.93 18.90 15.80
CA ALA A 5 16.06 18.82 16.96
C ALA A 5 14.71 18.21 16.55
N PRO A 6 14.10 17.35 17.36
CA PRO A 6 12.76 16.86 17.09
C PRO A 6 11.74 18.00 17.18
N ASP A 7 10.66 17.90 16.40
CA ASP A 7 9.51 18.83 16.46
C ASP A 7 8.77 18.68 17.79
N GLU A 8 8.65 17.43 18.25
CA GLU A 8 8.05 17.05 19.52
C GLU A 8 8.96 16.04 20.22
N TYR A 9 9.13 16.21 21.51
CA TYR A 9 9.92 15.30 22.32
C TYR A 9 9.24 15.02 23.65
N PHE A 10 9.06 13.76 23.95
CA PHE A 10 8.51 13.28 25.20
C PHE A 10 9.43 12.24 25.82
N ASN A 11 9.72 12.39 27.10
CA ASN A 11 10.47 11.40 27.87
C ASN A 11 9.95 11.39 29.30
N ASN A 12 9.42 10.26 29.73
CA ASN A 12 8.92 10.04 31.10
C ASN A 12 9.84 9.10 31.91
N GLY A 13 11.04 8.82 31.41
CA GLY A 13 11.98 7.88 32.00
C GLY A 13 11.72 6.41 31.63
N LEU A 14 10.50 6.04 31.25
CA LEU A 14 10.12 4.69 30.82
C LEU A 14 10.20 4.54 29.31
N ALA A 15 9.77 5.56 28.60
CA ALA A 15 9.82 5.62 27.16
C ALA A 15 10.28 7.00 26.69
N GLU A 16 10.97 7.02 25.56
CA GLU A 16 11.39 8.21 24.85
C GLU A 16 10.72 8.21 23.47
N LEU A 17 9.99 9.28 23.17
CA LEU A 17 9.34 9.49 21.89
C LEU A 17 9.87 10.80 21.30
N ALA A 18 10.37 10.74 20.08
CA ALA A 18 10.80 11.88 19.31
C ALA A 18 10.12 11.91 17.95
N ARG A 19 9.51 13.05 17.61
CA ARG A 19 8.88 13.26 16.31
C ARG A 19 9.71 14.18 15.44
N PHE A 20 9.88 13.83 14.20
CA PHE A 20 10.59 14.57 13.16
C PHE A 20 9.69 14.60 11.91
N GLY A 21 8.78 15.56 11.81
CA GLY A 21 7.75 15.59 10.75
C GLY A 21 6.87 14.35 10.80
N LYS A 22 6.93 13.54 9.75
CA LYS A 22 6.19 12.25 9.62
C LYS A 22 6.93 11.05 10.26
N HIS A 23 8.04 11.26 10.93
CA HIS A 23 8.84 10.20 11.56
C HIS A 23 8.66 10.24 13.08
N ILE A 24 8.27 9.12 13.67
CA ILE A 24 8.17 8.94 15.10
C ILE A 24 9.20 7.87 15.52
N VAL A 25 10.16 8.27 16.35
CA VAL A 25 11.15 7.35 16.91
C VAL A 25 10.73 7.03 18.34
N LEU A 26 10.48 5.76 18.60
CA LEU A 26 10.14 5.25 19.92
C LEU A 26 11.31 4.44 20.47
N LYS A 27 11.70 4.73 21.71
CA LYS A 27 12.73 4.00 22.43
C LYS A 27 12.18 3.55 23.77
N ASN A 28 12.33 2.27 24.06
CA ASN A 28 12.00 1.70 25.36
C ASN A 28 13.22 1.87 26.30
N ASN A 29 13.02 2.56 27.42
CA ASN A 29 14.04 2.79 28.44
C ASN A 29 13.77 2.05 29.75
N MET A 30 12.72 1.19 29.78
CA MET A 30 12.34 0.44 30.98
C MET A 30 13.37 -0.63 31.34
N SER A 31 13.68 -0.71 32.62
CA SER A 31 14.36 -1.87 33.18
C SER A 31 13.41 -3.09 33.22
N SER A 32 13.94 -4.31 33.29
CA SER A 32 13.13 -5.53 33.45
C SER A 32 12.15 -5.47 34.62
N ASN A 33 12.52 -4.83 35.73
CA ASN A 33 11.63 -4.68 36.88
C ASN A 33 10.46 -3.72 36.60
N GLN A 34 10.72 -2.59 35.96
CA GLN A 34 9.69 -1.63 35.54
C GLN A 34 8.74 -2.24 34.54
N HIS A 35 9.27 -3.00 33.58
CA HIS A 35 8.49 -3.77 32.64
C HIS A 35 7.50 -4.72 33.35
N LYS A 36 7.99 -5.55 34.26
CA LYS A 36 7.14 -6.49 35.04
C LYS A 36 6.09 -5.76 35.87
N GLN A 37 6.44 -4.63 36.49
CA GLN A 37 5.50 -3.83 37.27
C GLN A 37 4.39 -3.25 36.38
N LEU A 38 4.74 -2.68 35.24
CA LEU A 38 3.75 -2.14 34.29
C LEU A 38 2.84 -3.23 33.73
N THR A 39 3.40 -4.36 33.30
CA THR A 39 2.64 -5.51 32.82
C THR A 39 1.66 -6.03 33.89
N ALA A 40 2.11 -6.16 35.14
CA ALA A 40 1.25 -6.60 36.24
C ALA A 40 0.12 -5.59 36.54
N TYR A 41 0.43 -4.29 36.49
CA TYR A 41 -0.57 -3.22 36.65
C TYR A 41 -1.64 -3.29 35.56
N LEU A 42 -1.22 -3.34 34.29
CA LEU A 42 -2.17 -3.40 33.15
C LEU A 42 -3.04 -4.66 33.22
N LYS A 43 -2.46 -5.82 33.55
CA LYS A 43 -3.22 -7.06 33.74
C LYS A 43 -4.24 -6.93 34.87
N SER A 44 -3.93 -6.27 35.97
CA SER A 44 -4.85 -6.07 37.10
C SER A 44 -6.07 -5.22 36.74
N LYS A 45 -5.94 -4.30 35.77
CA LYS A 45 -7.00 -3.38 35.35
C LYS A 45 -7.89 -3.95 34.24
N TYR A 46 -7.52 -5.06 33.64
CA TYR A 46 -8.15 -5.62 32.46
C TYR A 46 -9.68 -5.79 32.55
N PHE A 47 -10.16 -6.35 33.66
CA PHE A 47 -11.60 -6.56 33.85
C PHE A 47 -12.38 -5.27 34.17
N GLU A 48 -11.74 -4.31 34.83
CA GLU A 48 -12.30 -2.99 35.08
C GLU A 48 -12.55 -2.26 33.75
N GLU A 49 -11.62 -2.35 32.80
CA GLU A 49 -11.76 -1.74 31.48
C GLU A 49 -12.87 -2.42 30.64
N ILE A 50 -13.03 -3.74 30.72
CA ILE A 50 -14.17 -4.43 30.09
C ILE A 50 -15.48 -3.91 30.65
N GLN A 51 -15.60 -3.74 31.96
CA GLN A 51 -16.81 -3.23 32.60
C GLN A 51 -17.16 -1.82 32.11
N LYS A 52 -16.19 -0.91 32.01
CA LYS A 52 -16.39 0.46 31.48
C LYS A 52 -16.97 0.44 30.06
N VAL A 53 -16.40 -0.41 29.18
CA VAL A 53 -16.90 -0.56 27.81
C VAL A 53 -18.34 -1.10 27.82
N ASN A 54 -18.62 -2.13 28.63
CA ASN A 54 -19.97 -2.73 28.70
C ASN A 54 -21.03 -1.75 29.23
N GLU A 55 -20.67 -0.94 30.22
CA GLU A 55 -21.56 0.13 30.73
C GLU A 55 -21.88 1.15 29.63
N LYS A 56 -20.87 1.58 28.86
CA LYS A 56 -21.05 2.49 27.73
C LYS A 56 -21.94 1.87 26.64
N ILE A 57 -21.72 0.58 26.31
CA ILE A 57 -22.53 -0.17 25.34
C ILE A 57 -24.00 -0.21 25.78
N SER A 58 -24.26 -0.50 27.05
CA SER A 58 -25.61 -0.59 27.59
C SER A 58 -26.35 0.74 27.50
N ALA A 59 -25.68 1.84 27.83
CA ALA A 59 -26.22 3.19 27.72
C ALA A 59 -26.54 3.57 26.26
N ILE A 60 -25.62 3.30 25.32
CA ILE A 60 -25.81 3.56 23.89
C ILE A 60 -26.98 2.75 23.33
N LYS A 61 -27.01 1.45 23.65
CA LYS A 61 -28.08 0.53 23.23
C LYS A 61 -29.44 1.05 23.66
N GLU A 62 -29.60 1.47 24.89
CA GLU A 62 -30.85 2.00 25.41
C GLU A 62 -31.29 3.24 24.60
N LYS A 63 -30.40 4.19 24.32
CA LYS A 63 -30.68 5.39 23.53
C LYS A 63 -31.10 5.04 22.10
N ILE A 64 -30.38 4.17 21.43
CA ILE A 64 -30.67 3.74 20.04
C ILE A 64 -32.05 3.12 19.94
N LEU A 65 -32.42 2.20 20.86
CA LEU A 65 -33.67 1.46 20.81
C LEU A 65 -34.90 2.31 21.12
N ARG A 66 -34.73 3.54 21.63
CA ARG A 66 -35.78 4.53 21.87
C ARG A 66 -35.98 5.46 20.69
N CYS A 67 -35.16 5.42 19.65
CA CYS A 67 -35.26 6.26 18.46
C CYS A 67 -36.08 5.59 17.36
N ASP A 68 -36.67 6.41 16.47
CA ASP A 68 -37.19 5.89 15.20
C ASP A 68 -36.03 5.39 14.36
N PRO A 69 -36.03 4.10 13.93
CA PRO A 69 -34.87 3.49 13.24
C PRO A 69 -34.54 4.19 11.92
N ILE A 70 -35.53 4.59 11.13
CA ILE A 70 -35.32 5.22 9.82
C ILE A 70 -34.68 6.60 9.99
N ARG A 71 -35.23 7.42 10.91
CA ARG A 71 -34.74 8.79 11.17
C ARG A 71 -33.31 8.76 11.70
N LEU A 72 -32.97 7.88 12.67
CA LEU A 72 -31.66 7.78 13.26
C LEU A 72 -30.61 7.27 12.23
N LEU A 73 -30.95 6.21 11.47
CA LEU A 73 -30.05 5.68 10.44
C LEU A 73 -29.84 6.69 9.30
N SER A 74 -30.89 7.40 8.87
CA SER A 74 -30.76 8.45 7.87
C SER A 74 -29.85 9.57 8.35
N PHE A 75 -30.02 10.04 9.56
CA PHE A 75 -29.20 11.07 10.16
C PHE A 75 -27.73 10.64 10.27
N SER A 76 -27.46 9.44 10.79
CA SER A 76 -26.11 8.92 10.91
C SER A 76 -25.42 8.75 9.54
N SER A 77 -26.14 8.25 8.54
CA SER A 77 -25.67 8.11 7.16
C SER A 77 -25.33 9.47 6.54
N ASP A 78 -26.17 10.48 6.74
CA ASP A 78 -25.96 11.82 6.21
C ASP A 78 -24.76 12.51 6.88
N MET A 79 -24.61 12.36 8.19
CA MET A 79 -23.42 12.85 8.92
C MET A 79 -22.13 12.18 8.45
N GLY A 80 -22.17 10.88 8.18
CA GLY A 80 -21.04 10.16 7.58
C GLY A 80 -20.63 10.70 6.20
N LEU A 81 -21.62 10.97 5.33
CA LEU A 81 -21.38 11.58 4.02
C LEU A 81 -20.81 13.00 4.13
N LEU A 82 -21.34 13.84 5.03
CA LEU A 82 -20.85 15.20 5.24
C LEU A 82 -19.42 15.20 5.74
N THR A 83 -19.06 14.29 6.63
CA THR A 83 -17.69 14.12 7.10
C THR A 83 -16.77 13.72 5.96
N PHE A 84 -17.20 12.79 5.12
CA PHE A 84 -16.44 12.36 3.95
C PHE A 84 -16.21 13.50 2.94
N VAL A 85 -17.22 14.35 2.70
CA VAL A 85 -17.06 15.54 1.83
C VAL A 85 -16.13 16.57 2.47
N ASN A 86 -16.18 16.77 3.79
CA ASN A 86 -15.29 17.70 4.49
C ASN A 86 -13.84 17.23 4.55
N LEU A 87 -13.56 15.92 4.43
CA LEU A 87 -12.21 15.38 4.28
C LEU A 87 -11.48 15.91 3.02
N PHE A 88 -12.23 16.30 2.01
CA PHE A 88 -11.68 16.93 0.81
C PHE A 88 -11.47 18.44 0.96
N SER A 89 -11.88 19.05 2.08
CA SER A 89 -11.57 20.44 2.42
C SER A 89 -10.30 20.49 3.28
N GLU A 90 -9.34 21.36 2.93
CA GLU A 90 -7.93 21.40 3.34
C GLU A 90 -7.61 21.50 4.86
N SER A 91 -8.50 21.21 5.80
CA SER A 91 -8.34 21.68 7.18
C SER A 91 -8.29 20.63 8.32
N GLN A 92 -8.36 19.32 8.06
CA GLN A 92 -8.34 18.35 9.18
C GLN A 92 -7.47 17.12 8.91
N GLY A 93 -6.72 16.65 9.92
CA GLY A 93 -5.79 15.53 9.82
C GLY A 93 -6.48 14.15 9.75
N PRO A 94 -5.77 13.12 9.26
CA PRO A 94 -6.33 11.86 8.77
C PRO A 94 -6.93 10.90 9.81
N PHE A 95 -6.97 11.26 11.09
CA PHE A 95 -7.37 10.33 12.16
C PHE A 95 -8.73 10.62 12.83
N GLN A 96 -9.41 11.73 12.51
CA GLN A 96 -10.67 12.11 13.19
C GLN A 96 -11.95 11.49 12.62
N ASP A 97 -11.89 10.84 11.45
CA ASP A 97 -13.09 10.56 10.65
C ASP A 97 -13.60 9.12 10.75
N ILE A 98 -12.78 8.20 11.23
CA ILE A 98 -13.10 6.77 11.34
C ILE A 98 -14.29 6.50 12.29
N PRO A 99 -14.44 7.15 13.45
CA PRO A 99 -15.53 6.86 14.38
C PRO A 99 -16.92 7.18 13.84
N ILE A 100 -17.10 8.29 13.12
CA ILE A 100 -18.40 8.71 12.58
C ILE A 100 -18.84 7.78 11.45
N ALA A 101 -17.93 7.40 10.57
CA ALA A 101 -18.19 6.43 9.51
C ALA A 101 -18.66 5.07 10.05
N ARG A 102 -18.22 4.69 11.26
CA ARG A 102 -18.61 3.44 11.92
C ARG A 102 -19.90 3.53 12.74
N ALA A 103 -20.42 4.73 12.96
CA ALA A 103 -21.64 4.90 13.77
C ALA A 103 -22.84 4.24 13.10
N THR A 104 -23.02 4.39 11.81
CA THR A 104 -24.14 3.81 11.07
C THR A 104 -24.15 2.28 11.14
N GLU A 105 -23.00 1.62 10.96
CA GLU A 105 -22.89 0.16 11.06
C GLU A 105 -23.21 -0.35 12.47
N TYR A 106 -22.77 0.38 13.50
CA TYR A 106 -23.05 0.02 14.88
C TYR A 106 -24.53 0.19 15.24
N ILE A 107 -25.11 1.35 14.90
CA ILE A 107 -26.55 1.62 15.08
C ILE A 107 -27.38 0.54 14.38
N GLN A 108 -27.08 0.23 13.12
CA GLN A 108 -27.79 -0.82 12.38
C GLN A 108 -27.64 -2.18 13.07
N SER A 109 -26.44 -2.51 13.55
CA SER A 109 -26.18 -3.77 14.27
C SER A 109 -26.98 -3.88 15.56
N VAL A 110 -27.13 -2.80 16.30
CA VAL A 110 -27.99 -2.75 17.51
C VAL A 110 -29.46 -2.95 17.15
N LEU A 111 -29.99 -2.23 16.16
CA LEU A 111 -31.39 -2.29 15.74
C LEU A 111 -31.81 -3.67 15.22
N VAL A 112 -30.93 -4.38 14.52
CA VAL A 112 -31.23 -5.75 14.06
C VAL A 112 -31.10 -6.81 15.15
N SER A 113 -30.56 -6.45 16.30
CA SER A 113 -30.22 -7.40 17.38
C SER A 113 -31.03 -7.23 18.66
N ALA A 114 -31.93 -6.23 18.74
CA ALA A 114 -32.75 -5.99 19.92
C ALA A 114 -34.11 -5.35 19.56
N PRO A 115 -35.15 -5.58 20.36
CA PRO A 115 -36.45 -4.99 20.13
C PRO A 115 -36.38 -3.46 20.23
N CYS A 116 -36.89 -2.77 19.22
CA CYS A 116 -36.95 -1.32 19.18
C CYS A 116 -38.32 -0.87 19.72
N ASN A 117 -38.32 0.07 20.68
CA ASN A 117 -39.50 0.70 21.24
C ASN A 117 -39.39 2.22 21.09
N PRO A 118 -39.65 2.77 19.89
CA PRO A 118 -39.53 4.20 19.64
C PRO A 118 -40.40 4.98 20.56
N LEU A 119 -39.90 6.05 21.15
CA LEU A 119 -40.73 7.01 21.87
C LEU A 119 -41.54 7.79 20.85
N GLU A 120 -42.80 8.04 21.17
CA GLU A 120 -43.57 9.06 20.46
C GLU A 120 -43.04 10.42 20.91
N TYR A 121 -42.46 11.17 19.98
CA TYR A 121 -41.98 12.55 20.16
C TYR A 121 -42.97 13.48 19.47
N PRO A 122 -44.08 13.85 20.09
CA PRO A 122 -45.02 14.75 19.42
C PRO A 122 -44.51 16.18 19.25
N ASP A 123 -43.61 16.63 20.14
CA ASP A 123 -43.12 18.03 20.18
C ASP A 123 -41.63 18.23 20.35
N ASP A 124 -40.80 17.16 20.56
CA ASP A 124 -39.38 17.31 20.78
C ASP A 124 -38.56 16.99 19.52
N ASP A 125 -37.60 17.86 19.20
CA ASP A 125 -36.63 17.64 18.15
C ASP A 125 -35.69 16.47 18.54
N PRO A 126 -35.63 15.36 17.79
CA PRO A 126 -34.73 14.20 18.10
C PRO A 126 -33.27 14.46 17.76
N ILE A 127 -32.95 15.52 17.06
CA ILE A 127 -31.58 15.80 16.55
C ILE A 127 -30.54 15.89 17.69
N PRO A 128 -30.79 16.54 18.83
CA PRO A 128 -29.86 16.55 19.95
C PRO A 128 -29.50 15.14 20.46
N LEU A 129 -30.52 14.26 20.58
CA LEU A 129 -30.30 12.86 20.97
C LEU A 129 -29.49 12.09 19.93
N PHE A 130 -29.73 12.34 18.64
CA PHE A 130 -28.94 11.71 17.57
C PHE A 130 -27.48 12.12 17.63
N HIS A 131 -27.16 13.39 17.83
CA HIS A 131 -25.79 13.86 18.03
C HIS A 131 -25.15 13.25 19.29
N GLU A 132 -25.90 13.12 20.38
CA GLU A 132 -25.42 12.47 21.60
C GLU A 132 -25.06 11.00 21.34
N ILE A 133 -25.89 10.26 20.61
CA ILE A 133 -25.62 8.86 20.23
C ILE A 133 -24.35 8.76 19.40
N LEU A 134 -24.16 9.63 18.38
CA LEU A 134 -22.95 9.61 17.56
C LEU A 134 -21.70 9.87 18.40
N LYS A 135 -21.77 10.85 19.31
CA LYS A 135 -20.66 11.16 20.25
C LYS A 135 -20.38 10.00 21.19
N ASP A 136 -21.42 9.38 21.72
CA ASP A 136 -21.27 8.20 22.58
C ASP A 136 -20.60 7.01 21.87
N ILE A 137 -20.90 6.82 20.58
CA ILE A 137 -20.25 5.78 19.77
C ILE A 137 -18.78 6.12 19.50
N GLU A 138 -18.44 7.39 19.26
CA GLU A 138 -17.06 7.86 19.14
C GLU A 138 -16.28 7.57 20.44
N ASP A 139 -16.85 7.93 21.58
CA ASP A 139 -16.29 7.66 22.90
C ASP A 139 -16.12 6.15 23.15
N LEU A 140 -17.08 5.33 22.70
CA LEU A 140 -16.98 3.86 22.76
C LEU A 140 -15.79 3.34 21.98
N HIS A 141 -15.56 3.80 20.76
CA HIS A 141 -14.40 3.40 19.97
C HIS A 141 -13.09 3.80 20.64
N THR A 142 -13.05 4.99 21.26
CA THR A 142 -11.90 5.45 22.05
C THR A 142 -11.65 4.55 23.26
N LEU A 143 -12.69 4.17 24.00
CA LEU A 143 -12.57 3.24 25.12
C LEU A 143 -12.04 1.87 24.67
N ILE A 144 -12.50 1.35 23.55
CA ILE A 144 -12.04 0.09 22.99
C ILE A 144 -10.57 0.19 22.55
N GLN A 145 -10.18 1.27 21.90
CA GLN A 145 -8.78 1.50 21.54
C GLN A 145 -7.88 1.51 22.78
N ASN A 146 -8.32 2.18 23.84
CA ASN A 146 -7.60 2.18 25.11
C ASN A 146 -7.58 0.80 25.76
N PHE A 147 -8.65 0.02 25.67
CA PHE A 147 -8.71 -1.34 26.17
C PHE A 147 -7.62 -2.24 25.58
N TYR A 148 -7.26 -2.06 24.32
CA TYR A 148 -6.18 -2.83 23.70
C TYR A 148 -4.79 -2.56 24.30
N ILE A 149 -4.59 -1.46 25.03
CA ILE A 149 -3.39 -1.24 25.84
C ILE A 149 -3.31 -2.28 26.95
N PHE A 150 -4.43 -2.53 27.63
CA PHE A 150 -4.52 -3.52 28.72
C PHE A 150 -4.47 -4.94 28.19
N TRP A 151 -5.11 -5.19 27.04
CA TRP A 151 -5.04 -6.48 26.39
C TRP A 151 -3.62 -6.79 25.87
N GLY A 152 -2.86 -5.81 25.46
CA GLY A 152 -1.45 -5.94 25.03
C GLY A 152 -0.57 -6.56 26.13
N ALA A 153 -0.87 -6.29 27.40
CA ALA A 153 -0.18 -6.94 28.51
C ALA A 153 -0.46 -8.45 28.63
N LYS A 154 -1.61 -8.92 28.12
CA LYS A 154 -1.93 -10.36 28.03
C LYS A 154 -1.31 -11.03 26.81
N LEU A 155 -0.96 -10.29 25.78
CA LEU A 155 -0.34 -10.81 24.57
C LEU A 155 0.98 -11.55 24.88
N GLU A 156 1.72 -11.09 25.90
CA GLU A 156 2.95 -11.72 26.36
C GLU A 156 2.73 -13.14 26.88
N ASP A 157 1.56 -13.43 27.47
CA ASP A 157 1.19 -14.77 27.94
C ASP A 157 0.73 -15.68 26.80
N LEU A 158 0.24 -15.09 25.70
CA LEU A 158 -0.35 -15.82 24.57
C LEU A 158 0.68 -16.26 23.52
N VAL A 159 1.83 -15.58 23.47
CA VAL A 159 2.88 -15.85 22.47
C VAL A 159 4.14 -16.37 23.18
N PRO A 160 4.40 -17.68 23.20
CA PRO A 160 5.60 -18.23 23.82
C PRO A 160 6.89 -17.71 23.18
N GLY A 161 7.86 -17.31 24.00
CA GLY A 161 9.17 -16.87 23.57
C GLY A 161 9.23 -15.43 23.01
N ILE A 162 8.18 -14.65 23.18
CA ILE A 162 8.25 -13.21 22.95
C ILE A 162 9.22 -12.59 23.96
N GLU A 163 10.13 -11.75 23.47
CA GLU A 163 10.90 -10.87 24.36
C GLU A 163 9.95 -10.02 25.20
N ASP A 164 10.27 -9.89 26.50
CA ASP A 164 9.54 -9.01 27.42
C ASP A 164 9.64 -7.53 26.96
N ASP A 165 8.78 -7.12 26.05
CA ASP A 165 8.66 -5.73 25.58
C ASP A 165 7.18 -5.29 25.51
N ILE A 166 6.71 -4.76 26.63
CA ILE A 166 5.31 -4.31 26.78
C ILE A 166 4.92 -3.23 25.77
N LEU A 167 5.85 -2.35 25.38
CA LEU A 167 5.53 -1.31 24.40
C LEU A 167 5.27 -1.90 23.02
N LYS A 168 6.07 -2.88 22.59
CA LYS A 168 5.78 -3.64 21.36
C LYS A 168 4.48 -4.39 21.47
N SER A 169 4.23 -5.06 22.60
CA SER A 169 2.99 -5.79 22.84
C SER A 169 1.76 -4.91 22.73
N ILE A 170 1.81 -3.68 23.28
CA ILE A 170 0.73 -2.69 23.17
C ILE A 170 0.55 -2.25 21.70
N VAL A 171 1.63 -1.95 20.99
CA VAL A 171 1.56 -1.51 19.58
C VAL A 171 0.98 -2.61 18.70
N GLU A 172 1.44 -3.86 18.86
CA GLU A 172 0.90 -5.01 18.12
C GLU A 172 -0.59 -5.25 18.46
N ALA A 173 -0.96 -5.15 19.73
CA ALA A 173 -2.34 -5.28 20.19
C ALA A 173 -3.26 -4.22 19.56
N GLN A 174 -2.84 -2.95 19.56
CA GLN A 174 -3.62 -1.87 18.96
C GLN A 174 -3.82 -2.03 17.45
N MET A 175 -2.90 -2.66 16.75
CA MET A 175 -3.07 -2.93 15.32
C MET A 175 -4.14 -3.99 15.05
N MET A 176 -4.34 -4.94 15.97
CA MET A 176 -5.22 -6.10 15.75
C MET A 176 -6.72 -5.76 15.74
N HIS A 177 -7.13 -4.58 16.19
CA HIS A 177 -8.54 -4.18 16.18
C HIS A 177 -8.97 -3.42 14.92
N LEU A 178 -8.01 -3.03 14.05
CA LEU A 178 -8.24 -2.15 12.90
C LEU A 178 -8.09 -2.88 11.55
N VAL A 179 -8.71 -4.05 11.40
CA VAL A 179 -8.65 -4.77 10.12
C VAL A 179 -9.85 -4.40 9.27
N ARG A 180 -9.66 -3.48 8.33
CA ARG A 180 -10.65 -3.12 7.31
C ARG A 180 -10.02 -2.88 5.95
N GLY A 181 -10.83 -3.10 4.93
CA GLY A 181 -10.50 -2.81 3.54
C GLY A 181 -10.13 -1.34 3.35
N ASN A 182 -9.29 -1.10 2.35
CA ASN A 182 -8.73 0.21 2.06
C ASN A 182 -8.68 0.45 0.54
N ARG A 183 -9.73 -0.01 -0.17
CA ARG A 183 -9.81 0.11 -1.62
C ARG A 183 -10.33 1.47 -2.00
N TYR A 184 -9.66 2.11 -2.98
CA TYR A 184 -10.19 3.33 -3.57
C TYR A 184 -11.41 3.03 -4.45
N GLN A 185 -12.41 3.90 -4.39
CA GLN A 185 -13.66 3.74 -5.13
C GLN A 185 -13.46 3.53 -6.64
N VAL A 186 -12.45 4.18 -7.23
CA VAL A 186 -12.11 4.05 -8.66
C VAL A 186 -11.81 2.60 -9.08
N PHE A 187 -11.43 1.73 -8.13
CA PHE A 187 -11.11 0.33 -8.41
C PHE A 187 -12.23 -0.66 -8.08
N GLU A 188 -13.26 -0.25 -7.29
CA GLU A 188 -14.30 -1.14 -6.76
C GLU A 188 -15.00 -1.97 -7.83
N ILE A 189 -15.57 -1.31 -8.81
CA ILE A 189 -16.36 -1.96 -9.87
C ILE A 189 -15.49 -2.93 -10.69
N GLY A 190 -14.29 -2.51 -11.06
CA GLY A 190 -13.35 -3.36 -11.80
C GLY A 190 -12.90 -4.59 -11.02
N TYR A 191 -12.73 -4.46 -9.71
CA TYR A 191 -12.39 -5.55 -8.82
C TYR A 191 -13.51 -6.59 -8.73
N TYR A 192 -14.73 -6.17 -8.41
CA TYR A 192 -15.86 -7.09 -8.29
C TYR A 192 -16.22 -7.77 -9.61
N LYS A 193 -16.17 -7.02 -10.71
CA LYS A 193 -16.42 -7.60 -12.04
C LYS A 193 -15.48 -8.77 -12.35
N LYS A 194 -14.20 -8.63 -12.01
CA LYS A 194 -13.20 -9.68 -12.25
C LYS A 194 -13.39 -10.88 -11.33
N LEU A 195 -13.67 -10.66 -10.04
CA LEU A 195 -13.84 -11.74 -9.08
C LEU A 195 -15.14 -12.52 -9.26
N LEU A 196 -16.25 -11.83 -9.59
CA LEU A 196 -17.57 -12.45 -9.69
C LEU A 196 -17.81 -13.16 -11.03
N LYS A 197 -17.05 -12.81 -12.07
CA LYS A 197 -17.27 -13.33 -13.42
C LYS A 197 -17.28 -14.85 -13.51
N GLU A 198 -16.37 -15.51 -12.83
CA GLU A 198 -16.25 -16.97 -12.83
C GLU A 198 -17.39 -17.66 -12.03
N HIS A 199 -18.25 -16.87 -11.37
CA HIS A 199 -19.42 -17.33 -10.62
C HIS A 199 -20.75 -16.98 -11.30
N ASP A 200 -20.76 -16.49 -12.53
CA ASP A 200 -21.93 -15.96 -13.23
C ASP A 200 -23.09 -16.97 -13.33
N ASP A 201 -22.77 -18.21 -13.67
CA ASP A 201 -23.77 -19.28 -13.84
C ASP A 201 -24.49 -19.62 -12.53
N ILE A 202 -23.77 -19.65 -11.40
CA ILE A 202 -24.39 -19.93 -10.10
C ILE A 202 -25.29 -18.79 -9.64
N PHE A 203 -24.95 -17.54 -9.96
CA PHE A 203 -25.82 -16.41 -9.64
C PHE A 203 -27.12 -16.45 -10.42
N LYS A 204 -27.06 -16.81 -11.72
CA LYS A 204 -28.25 -17.01 -12.57
C LYS A 204 -29.11 -18.16 -12.07
N ASP A 205 -28.52 -19.28 -11.66
CA ASP A 205 -29.23 -20.43 -11.10
C ASP A 205 -29.95 -20.10 -9.77
N VAL A 206 -29.27 -19.37 -8.87
CA VAL A 206 -29.79 -19.13 -7.52
C VAL A 206 -30.71 -17.90 -7.47
N PHE A 207 -30.36 -16.84 -8.18
CA PHE A 207 -31.02 -15.54 -8.04
C PHE A 207 -31.70 -15.03 -9.31
N GLY A 208 -31.45 -15.66 -10.45
CA GLY A 208 -31.98 -15.23 -11.74
C GLY A 208 -31.28 -14.01 -12.35
N ILE A 209 -30.16 -13.57 -11.79
CA ILE A 209 -29.36 -12.43 -12.27
C ILE A 209 -27.90 -12.85 -12.45
N GLY A 210 -27.22 -12.24 -13.42
CA GLY A 210 -25.80 -12.48 -13.67
C GLY A 210 -24.88 -11.43 -13.01
N THR A 211 -23.60 -11.62 -13.20
CA THR A 211 -22.55 -10.72 -12.69
C THR A 211 -22.75 -9.27 -13.13
N GLU A 212 -23.12 -9.04 -14.39
CA GLU A 212 -23.33 -7.68 -14.90
C GLU A 212 -24.51 -6.98 -14.20
N ASP A 213 -25.61 -7.73 -13.93
CA ASP A 213 -26.77 -7.17 -13.20
C ASP A 213 -26.38 -6.81 -11.75
N ILE A 214 -25.56 -7.66 -11.11
CA ILE A 214 -25.03 -7.38 -9.77
C ILE A 214 -24.18 -6.12 -9.80
N ILE A 215 -23.25 -6.01 -10.73
CA ILE A 215 -22.32 -4.87 -10.86
C ILE A 215 -23.07 -3.57 -11.18
N ASN A 216 -24.06 -3.64 -12.10
CA ASN A 216 -24.89 -2.49 -12.43
C ASN A 216 -25.72 -2.02 -11.23
N GLY A 217 -26.21 -2.97 -10.43
CA GLY A 217 -26.91 -2.64 -9.19
C GLY A 217 -26.02 -1.96 -8.15
N ILE A 218 -24.79 -2.46 -7.96
CA ILE A 218 -23.78 -1.83 -7.10
C ILE A 218 -23.50 -0.39 -7.57
N SER A 219 -23.26 -0.18 -8.86
CA SER A 219 -22.98 1.14 -9.42
C SER A 219 -24.13 2.11 -9.22
N ARG A 220 -25.37 1.66 -9.44
CA ARG A 220 -26.56 2.48 -9.18
C ARG A 220 -26.73 2.82 -7.70
N LEU A 221 -26.46 1.85 -6.80
CA LEU A 221 -26.56 2.08 -5.36
C LEU A 221 -25.48 3.06 -4.88
N GLN A 222 -24.25 2.90 -5.35
CA GLN A 222 -23.16 3.82 -5.09
C GLN A 222 -23.55 5.25 -5.48
N TYR A 223 -23.95 5.44 -6.73
CA TYR A 223 -24.35 6.74 -7.25
C TYR A 223 -25.52 7.35 -6.45
N SER A 224 -26.57 6.55 -6.19
CA SER A 224 -27.74 6.98 -5.46
C SER A 224 -27.42 7.50 -4.06
N VAL A 225 -26.59 6.75 -3.30
CA VAL A 225 -26.27 7.10 -1.92
C VAL A 225 -25.26 8.25 -1.84
N THR A 226 -24.31 8.34 -2.79
CA THR A 226 -23.22 9.34 -2.72
C THR A 226 -23.56 10.65 -3.45
N GLN A 227 -24.26 10.60 -4.59
CA GLN A 227 -24.55 11.74 -5.46
C GLN A 227 -26.03 12.13 -5.51
N GLY A 228 -26.94 11.17 -5.22
CA GLY A 228 -28.36 11.37 -5.45
C GLY A 228 -28.98 12.56 -4.72
N LYS A 229 -28.50 12.92 -3.52
CA LYS A 229 -28.96 14.13 -2.80
C LYS A 229 -28.49 15.41 -3.46
N ALA A 230 -27.24 15.44 -3.95
CA ALA A 230 -26.71 16.60 -4.67
C ALA A 230 -27.48 16.84 -5.97
N ASP A 231 -27.78 15.76 -6.70
CA ASP A 231 -28.59 15.86 -7.92
C ASP A 231 -30.02 16.35 -7.63
N ALA A 232 -30.64 15.82 -6.59
CA ALA A 232 -31.98 16.27 -6.17
C ALA A 232 -31.97 17.77 -5.82
N LEU A 233 -30.93 18.24 -5.12
CA LEU A 233 -30.78 19.65 -4.78
C LEU A 233 -30.57 20.51 -6.03
N ASN A 234 -29.73 20.07 -6.97
CA ASN A 234 -29.51 20.80 -8.23
C ASN A 234 -30.81 20.90 -9.06
N GLN A 235 -31.58 19.79 -9.13
CA GLN A 235 -32.91 19.82 -9.79
C GLN A 235 -33.84 20.80 -9.14
N PHE A 236 -33.90 20.81 -7.81
CA PHE A 236 -34.72 21.75 -7.07
C PHE A 236 -34.27 23.21 -7.27
N GLN A 237 -32.98 23.48 -7.33
CA GLN A 237 -32.45 24.82 -7.62
C GLN A 237 -32.91 25.32 -9.00
N ASN A 238 -32.87 24.46 -10.02
CA ASN A 238 -33.34 24.80 -11.36
C ASN A 238 -34.83 25.17 -11.35
N ILE A 239 -35.68 24.38 -10.65
CA ILE A 239 -37.11 24.66 -10.49
C ILE A 239 -37.32 26.00 -9.74
N PHE A 240 -36.51 26.28 -8.73
CA PHE A 240 -36.56 27.51 -7.97
C PHE A 240 -36.14 28.73 -8.81
N GLU A 241 -35.14 28.59 -9.68
CA GLU A 241 -34.76 29.65 -10.63
C GLU A 241 -35.87 29.91 -11.67
N GLU A 242 -36.53 28.87 -12.17
CA GLU A 242 -37.71 28.99 -13.03
C GLU A 242 -38.85 29.72 -12.32
N PHE A 243 -39.12 29.35 -11.05
CA PHE A 243 -40.12 30.03 -10.21
C PHE A 243 -39.84 31.52 -10.03
N GLN A 244 -38.58 31.91 -9.84
CA GLN A 244 -38.20 33.32 -9.70
C GLN A 244 -38.51 34.15 -10.95
N ASN A 245 -38.56 33.53 -12.12
CA ASN A 245 -38.88 34.17 -13.40
C ASN A 245 -40.38 34.14 -13.70
N TYR A 246 -41.16 33.37 -12.93
CA TYR A 246 -42.63 33.32 -13.04
C TYR A 246 -43.26 34.54 -12.33
N GLY A 247 -44.23 35.21 -12.96
CA GLY A 247 -44.93 36.32 -12.32
C GLY A 247 -45.71 35.85 -11.08
N VAL A 248 -45.78 36.71 -10.07
CA VAL A 248 -46.47 36.42 -8.79
C VAL A 248 -47.92 35.95 -8.98
N GLU A 249 -48.56 36.40 -10.07
CA GLU A 249 -49.94 36.07 -10.43
C GLU A 249 -50.14 34.60 -10.88
N TYR A 250 -49.08 33.84 -11.16
CA TYR A 250 -49.10 32.47 -11.71
C TYR A 250 -48.52 31.42 -10.76
N GLN A 251 -48.29 31.75 -9.50
CA GLN A 251 -47.63 30.84 -8.54
C GLN A 251 -48.39 29.54 -8.33
N ASP A 252 -49.73 29.61 -8.18
CA ASP A 252 -50.55 28.40 -7.97
C ASP A 252 -50.46 27.44 -9.18
N THR A 253 -50.41 27.99 -10.38
CA THR A 253 -50.23 27.17 -11.62
C THR A 253 -48.87 26.55 -11.65
N PHE A 254 -47.80 27.29 -11.35
CA PHE A 254 -46.44 26.77 -11.29
C PHE A 254 -46.32 25.63 -10.29
N PHE A 255 -46.83 25.78 -9.07
CA PHE A 255 -46.79 24.73 -8.06
C PHE A 255 -47.60 23.49 -8.45
N ALA A 256 -48.73 23.67 -9.16
CA ALA A 256 -49.49 22.54 -9.67
C ALA A 256 -48.73 21.76 -10.78
N GLU A 257 -48.05 22.48 -11.68
CA GLU A 257 -47.26 21.89 -12.76
C GLU A 257 -46.04 21.15 -12.23
N HIS A 258 -45.34 21.68 -11.20
CA HIS A 258 -44.12 21.12 -10.64
C HIS A 258 -44.35 20.27 -9.37
N LYS A 259 -45.59 19.95 -9.04
CA LYS A 259 -45.95 19.18 -7.83
C LYS A 259 -45.22 17.85 -7.74
N GLN A 260 -45.19 17.09 -8.84
CA GLN A 260 -44.54 15.77 -8.90
C GLN A 260 -43.03 15.90 -8.67
N GLU A 261 -42.39 16.90 -9.24
CA GLU A 261 -40.96 17.15 -9.10
C GLU A 261 -40.61 17.58 -7.67
N GLY A 262 -41.46 18.40 -7.04
CA GLY A 262 -41.32 18.77 -5.63
C GLY A 262 -41.50 17.58 -4.67
N GLU A 263 -42.47 16.69 -4.94
CA GLU A 263 -42.62 15.43 -4.19
C GLU A 263 -41.43 14.49 -4.38
N ASP A 264 -40.90 14.39 -5.60
CA ASP A 264 -39.72 13.58 -5.90
C ASP A 264 -38.46 14.14 -5.20
N PHE A 265 -38.26 15.45 -5.23
CA PHE A 265 -37.22 16.11 -4.45
C PHE A 265 -37.34 15.81 -2.96
N TYR A 266 -38.52 16.00 -2.38
CA TYR A 266 -38.76 15.73 -0.96
C TYR A 266 -38.42 14.27 -0.59
N ASN A 267 -38.90 13.32 -1.38
CA ASN A 267 -38.68 11.90 -1.16
C ASN A 267 -37.21 11.48 -1.33
N LYS A 268 -36.47 12.11 -2.24
CA LYS A 268 -35.04 11.86 -2.44
C LYS A 268 -34.19 12.54 -1.37
N PHE A 269 -34.44 13.79 -1.06
CA PHE A 269 -33.59 14.60 -0.18
C PHE A 269 -33.84 14.33 1.31
N PHE A 270 -35.10 14.30 1.75
CA PHE A 270 -35.49 14.07 3.14
C PHE A 270 -35.98 12.65 3.42
N GLY A 271 -36.42 11.93 2.40
CA GLY A 271 -36.90 10.55 2.52
C GLY A 271 -35.81 9.50 2.35
N THR A 272 -36.27 8.27 2.17
CA THR A 272 -35.38 7.09 2.04
C THR A 272 -35.33 6.54 0.62
N GLN A 273 -35.86 7.25 -0.38
CA GLN A 273 -35.95 6.73 -1.76
C GLN A 273 -34.58 6.38 -2.35
N LEU A 274 -33.57 7.19 -2.05
CA LEU A 274 -32.20 6.95 -2.53
C LEU A 274 -31.51 5.76 -1.86
N ARG A 275 -32.05 5.25 -0.77
CA ARG A 275 -31.54 4.12 0.02
C ARG A 275 -32.36 2.83 -0.16
N ASP A 276 -33.49 2.89 -0.88
CA ASP A 276 -34.33 1.71 -1.18
C ASP A 276 -33.60 0.79 -2.17
N VAL A 277 -33.06 -0.32 -1.64
CA VAL A 277 -32.22 -1.23 -2.42
C VAL A 277 -32.94 -1.79 -3.64
N ALA A 278 -34.23 -2.17 -3.52
CA ALA A 278 -34.99 -2.74 -4.63
C ALA A 278 -35.19 -1.74 -5.77
N LYS A 279 -35.62 -0.52 -5.41
CA LYS A 279 -35.85 0.55 -6.40
C LYS A 279 -34.57 0.99 -7.09
N VAL A 280 -33.48 1.14 -6.35
CA VAL A 280 -32.21 1.64 -6.84
C VAL A 280 -31.49 0.58 -7.66
N THR A 281 -31.34 -0.63 -7.13
CA THR A 281 -30.51 -1.67 -7.77
C THR A 281 -31.24 -2.45 -8.85
N GLN A 282 -32.58 -2.55 -8.73
CA GLN A 282 -33.42 -3.43 -9.53
C GLN A 282 -33.08 -4.91 -9.37
N TRP A 283 -32.46 -5.28 -8.27
CA TRP A 283 -32.18 -6.68 -7.94
C TRP A 283 -33.47 -7.41 -7.53
N PRO A 284 -33.55 -8.72 -7.80
CA PRO A 284 -34.70 -9.53 -7.40
C PRO A 284 -34.83 -9.59 -5.86
N GLU A 285 -36.06 -9.68 -5.42
CA GLU A 285 -36.40 -9.69 -3.99
C GLU A 285 -35.73 -10.84 -3.20
N ASN A 286 -35.59 -12.03 -3.83
CA ASN A 286 -34.89 -13.17 -3.22
C ASN A 286 -33.41 -12.87 -2.95
N PHE A 287 -32.72 -12.14 -3.86
CA PHE A 287 -31.35 -11.73 -3.66
C PHE A 287 -31.20 -10.70 -2.55
N ILE A 288 -32.06 -9.68 -2.56
CA ILE A 288 -32.07 -8.62 -1.53
C ILE A 288 -32.33 -9.16 -0.12
N LYS A 289 -33.27 -10.12 0.00
CA LYS A 289 -33.60 -10.77 1.29
C LYS A 289 -32.40 -11.50 1.90
N GLU A 290 -31.57 -12.15 1.09
CA GLU A 290 -30.40 -12.84 1.57
C GLU A 290 -29.34 -11.88 2.12
N LEU A 291 -29.35 -10.63 1.66
CA LEU A 291 -28.45 -9.56 2.09
C LEU A 291 -29.04 -8.65 3.20
N SER A 292 -30.25 -8.97 3.68
CA SER A 292 -30.98 -8.08 4.61
C SER A 292 -31.27 -8.76 5.95
N TRP A 293 -31.10 -8.03 7.05
CA TRP A 293 -31.67 -8.35 8.37
C TRP A 293 -32.98 -7.59 8.58
N LYS A 294 -33.92 -8.20 9.28
CA LYS A 294 -35.08 -7.47 9.85
C LYS A 294 -34.68 -6.88 11.19
N LEU A 295 -35.49 -5.93 11.69
CA LEU A 295 -35.39 -5.47 13.07
C LEU A 295 -35.50 -6.66 14.02
N ASN A 296 -34.62 -6.73 15.03
CA ASN A 296 -34.60 -7.77 16.06
C ASN A 296 -34.48 -9.21 15.52
N ASP A 297 -33.82 -9.41 14.38
CA ASP A 297 -33.68 -10.73 13.70
C ASP A 297 -32.37 -11.47 14.08
N ASN A 298 -31.41 -10.74 14.64
CA ASN A 298 -30.14 -11.28 15.09
C ASN A 298 -30.03 -11.32 16.62
N THR A 299 -30.02 -12.48 17.21
CA THR A 299 -29.92 -12.67 18.67
C THR A 299 -28.50 -12.87 19.19
N ASN A 300 -27.49 -13.01 18.28
CA ASN A 300 -26.14 -13.39 18.69
C ASN A 300 -25.27 -12.19 19.09
N PHE A 301 -25.57 -10.97 18.65
CA PHE A 301 -24.73 -9.80 18.91
C PHE A 301 -24.71 -9.41 20.40
N PHE A 302 -25.82 -9.61 21.09
CA PHE A 302 -25.95 -9.41 22.55
C PHE A 302 -26.06 -10.73 23.33
N ASN A 303 -25.38 -11.78 22.87
CA ASN A 303 -25.34 -13.06 23.58
C ASN A 303 -24.64 -12.92 24.94
N ASP A 304 -24.73 -13.99 25.76
CA ASP A 304 -24.08 -14.03 27.07
C ASP A 304 -22.56 -14.19 26.95
N SER A 305 -21.90 -13.07 26.72
CA SER A 305 -20.43 -12.96 26.55
C SER A 305 -19.92 -11.71 27.25
N PRO A 306 -18.73 -11.73 27.84
CA PRO A 306 -18.07 -10.53 28.40
C PRO A 306 -17.92 -9.38 27.37
N PHE A 307 -18.02 -9.68 26.10
CA PHE A 307 -17.83 -8.77 24.99
C PHE A 307 -19.12 -8.57 24.16
N ALA A 308 -20.29 -8.81 24.74
CA ALA A 308 -21.57 -8.66 24.06
C ALA A 308 -21.80 -7.22 23.56
N GLY A 309 -22.14 -7.08 22.29
CA GLY A 309 -22.42 -5.78 21.68
C GLY A 309 -21.19 -4.92 21.38
N TRP A 310 -19.95 -5.47 21.49
CA TRP A 310 -18.76 -4.73 21.14
C TRP A 310 -18.68 -4.50 19.61
N PRO A 311 -18.40 -3.27 19.14
CA PRO A 311 -18.39 -2.96 17.69
C PRO A 311 -17.26 -3.63 16.91
N ILE A 312 -16.27 -4.21 17.59
CA ILE A 312 -15.14 -4.93 16.99
C ILE A 312 -15.39 -6.45 16.89
N ILE A 313 -16.55 -6.94 17.37
CA ILE A 313 -16.86 -8.37 17.43
C ILE A 313 -18.08 -8.65 16.59
N ASP A 314 -17.87 -9.41 15.50
CA ASP A 314 -18.91 -10.06 14.70
C ASP A 314 -20.20 -9.25 14.46
N LEU A 315 -20.03 -8.02 14.00
CA LEU A 315 -21.15 -7.11 13.69
C LEU A 315 -22.14 -7.78 12.73
N PRO A 316 -23.45 -7.76 13.03
CA PRO A 316 -24.49 -8.29 12.15
C PRO A 316 -24.44 -7.78 10.72
N VAL A 317 -24.08 -6.50 10.52
CA VAL A 317 -23.96 -5.88 9.19
C VAL A 317 -22.89 -6.56 8.32
N PHE A 318 -21.88 -7.23 8.90
CA PHE A 318 -20.86 -7.97 8.15
C PHE A 318 -21.33 -9.35 7.68
N LYS A 319 -22.54 -9.74 8.07
CA LYS A 319 -23.21 -10.94 7.56
C LYS A 319 -24.28 -10.62 6.54
N ARG A 320 -25.04 -9.55 6.76
CA ARG A 320 -26.06 -9.03 5.87
C ARG A 320 -26.06 -7.50 5.96
N PRO A 321 -25.58 -6.80 4.94
CA PRO A 321 -25.31 -5.35 5.02
C PRO A 321 -26.56 -4.46 5.03
N PHE A 322 -27.72 -4.98 4.59
CA PHE A 322 -28.93 -4.18 4.51
C PHE A 322 -29.85 -4.41 5.71
N ILE A 323 -30.63 -3.40 6.04
CA ILE A 323 -31.68 -3.48 7.06
C ILE A 323 -33.06 -3.41 6.41
N ARG A 324 -33.96 -4.30 6.83
CA ARG A 324 -35.35 -4.38 6.35
C ARG A 324 -36.32 -3.84 7.39
N ILE A 325 -36.98 -2.75 7.05
CA ILE A 325 -37.97 -2.06 7.88
C ILE A 325 -39.27 -1.93 7.05
N ASN A 326 -40.42 -2.28 7.59
CA ASN A 326 -41.71 -2.22 6.91
C ASN A 326 -41.71 -2.88 5.52
N ASN A 327 -41.05 -4.03 5.40
CA ASN A 327 -40.89 -4.80 4.16
C ASN A 327 -40.01 -4.15 3.05
N ILE A 328 -39.39 -3.01 3.31
CA ILE A 328 -38.44 -2.36 2.41
C ILE A 328 -37.03 -2.57 2.96
N SER A 329 -36.09 -2.98 2.08
CA SER A 329 -34.68 -3.13 2.44
C SER A 329 -33.91 -1.87 2.08
N TYR A 330 -33.17 -1.34 3.04
CA TYR A 330 -32.42 -0.09 2.91
C TYR A 330 -30.90 -0.30 3.04
N CYS A 331 -30.14 0.48 2.27
CA CYS A 331 -28.70 0.63 2.42
C CYS A 331 -28.38 2.01 3.02
N PHE A 332 -28.06 2.06 4.31
CA PHE A 332 -27.64 3.28 4.98
C PHE A 332 -26.13 3.46 5.01
N ASP A 333 -25.36 2.37 4.85
CA ASP A 333 -23.92 2.37 4.84
C ASP A 333 -23.38 1.64 3.61
N TYR A 334 -23.13 2.41 2.54
CA TYR A 334 -22.58 1.87 1.30
C TYR A 334 -21.15 1.35 1.50
N TYR A 335 -20.33 2.05 2.28
CA TYR A 335 -18.92 1.70 2.44
C TYR A 335 -18.74 0.37 3.18
N SER A 336 -19.47 0.16 4.28
CA SER A 336 -19.47 -1.14 4.95
C SER A 336 -20.03 -2.25 4.05
N PHE A 337 -21.07 -1.96 3.26
CA PHE A 337 -21.62 -2.91 2.30
C PHE A 337 -20.57 -3.34 1.28
N ILE A 338 -19.91 -2.39 0.61
CA ILE A 338 -19.00 -2.71 -0.49
C ILE A 338 -17.75 -3.44 0.01
N ASP A 339 -17.21 -3.09 1.16
CA ASP A 339 -16.03 -3.75 1.72
C ASP A 339 -16.23 -5.24 1.96
N ILE A 340 -17.41 -5.64 2.40
CA ILE A 340 -17.72 -7.03 2.78
C ILE A 340 -18.45 -7.82 1.70
N PHE A 341 -18.96 -7.15 0.66
CA PHE A 341 -19.92 -7.71 -0.31
C PHE A 341 -19.46 -9.06 -0.88
N TYR A 342 -18.21 -9.15 -1.31
CA TYR A 342 -17.68 -10.39 -1.88
C TYR A 342 -17.79 -11.58 -0.91
N ARG A 343 -17.43 -11.36 0.35
CA ARG A 343 -17.46 -12.43 1.38
C ARG A 343 -18.88 -12.79 1.82
N VAL A 344 -19.78 -11.81 1.82
CA VAL A 344 -21.21 -12.04 2.07
C VAL A 344 -21.80 -12.90 0.96
N ILE A 345 -21.54 -12.58 -0.32
CA ILE A 345 -21.98 -13.37 -1.46
C ILE A 345 -21.41 -14.78 -1.42
N GLN A 346 -20.10 -14.93 -1.19
CA GLN A 346 -19.45 -16.23 -1.03
C GLN A 346 -20.16 -17.11 0.02
N LYS A 347 -20.36 -16.57 1.24
CA LYS A 347 -21.03 -17.29 2.33
C LYS A 347 -22.48 -17.65 1.98
N THR A 348 -23.17 -16.73 1.31
CA THR A 348 -24.55 -16.92 0.90
C THR A 348 -24.68 -18.04 -0.13
N ILE A 349 -23.89 -18.03 -1.17
CA ILE A 349 -23.88 -19.08 -2.21
C ILE A 349 -23.46 -20.42 -1.60
N THR A 350 -22.40 -20.46 -0.81
CA THR A 350 -21.94 -21.72 -0.15
C THR A 350 -23.02 -22.33 0.74
N ARG A 351 -23.82 -21.49 1.43
CA ARG A 351 -24.96 -21.95 2.23
C ARG A 351 -26.13 -22.46 1.38
N LEU A 352 -26.45 -21.77 0.28
CA LEU A 352 -27.57 -22.12 -0.60
C LEU A 352 -27.25 -23.27 -1.56
N ARG A 353 -25.98 -23.45 -1.90
CA ARG A 353 -25.46 -24.47 -2.80
C ARG A 353 -24.19 -25.11 -2.21
N PRO A 354 -24.29 -25.99 -1.19
CA PRO A 354 -23.13 -26.55 -0.48
C PRO A 354 -22.17 -27.35 -1.38
N HIS A 355 -22.65 -27.86 -2.52
CA HIS A 355 -21.84 -28.63 -3.46
C HIS A 355 -21.10 -27.74 -4.49
N TYR A 356 -21.38 -26.43 -4.54
CA TYR A 356 -20.69 -25.53 -5.44
C TYR A 356 -19.28 -25.24 -4.93
N ARG A 357 -18.29 -25.53 -5.76
CA ARG A 357 -16.87 -25.37 -5.42
C ARG A 357 -16.42 -23.92 -5.63
N TRP A 358 -16.89 -23.02 -4.76
CA TRP A 358 -16.56 -21.60 -4.82
C TRP A 358 -15.06 -21.35 -4.84
N SER A 359 -14.29 -22.06 -3.98
CA SER A 359 -12.86 -21.88 -3.81
C SER A 359 -12.06 -22.10 -5.10
N ASP A 360 -12.46 -23.07 -5.92
CA ASP A 360 -11.73 -23.42 -7.14
C ASP A 360 -11.88 -22.31 -8.19
N ASN A 361 -13.12 -21.85 -8.42
CA ASN A 361 -13.40 -20.75 -9.33
C ASN A 361 -12.76 -19.43 -8.85
N GLN A 362 -12.79 -19.20 -7.55
CA GLN A 362 -12.15 -18.04 -6.94
C GLN A 362 -10.63 -18.06 -7.14
N GLN A 363 -9.98 -19.20 -6.97
CA GLN A 363 -8.54 -19.34 -7.21
C GLN A 363 -8.19 -18.93 -8.64
N VAL A 364 -8.89 -19.52 -9.63
CA VAL A 364 -8.68 -19.20 -11.05
C VAL A 364 -8.89 -17.71 -11.33
N ALA A 365 -9.97 -17.12 -10.82
CA ALA A 365 -10.26 -15.69 -10.99
C ALA A 365 -9.17 -14.80 -10.39
N SER A 366 -8.69 -15.16 -9.20
CA SER A 366 -7.69 -14.41 -8.45
C SER A 366 -6.32 -14.46 -9.12
N GLU A 367 -5.85 -15.64 -9.51
CA GLU A 367 -4.57 -15.79 -10.20
C GLU A 367 -4.57 -15.04 -11.55
N LYS A 368 -5.67 -15.13 -12.30
CA LYS A 368 -5.84 -14.43 -13.57
C LYS A 368 -5.88 -12.90 -13.38
N MET A 369 -6.50 -12.43 -12.30
CA MET A 369 -6.52 -11.00 -11.99
C MET A 369 -5.13 -10.48 -11.68
N VAL A 370 -4.35 -11.21 -10.87
CA VAL A 370 -2.97 -10.85 -10.50
C VAL A 370 -2.06 -10.90 -11.74
N GLU A 371 -2.17 -11.95 -12.57
CA GLU A 371 -1.44 -12.04 -13.85
C GLU A 371 -1.69 -10.81 -14.73
N ASN A 372 -2.96 -10.43 -14.93
CA ASN A 372 -3.31 -9.27 -15.75
C ASN A 372 -2.74 -7.95 -15.20
N ILE A 373 -2.62 -7.83 -13.87
CA ILE A 373 -2.00 -6.66 -13.26
C ILE A 373 -0.51 -6.60 -13.59
N PHE A 374 0.21 -7.73 -13.47
CA PHE A 374 1.63 -7.78 -13.84
C PHE A 374 1.86 -7.55 -15.33
N GLN A 375 1.02 -8.09 -16.19
CA GLN A 375 1.09 -7.84 -17.65
C GLN A 375 0.87 -6.37 -18.00
N SER A 376 0.10 -5.64 -17.20
CA SER A 376 -0.08 -4.19 -17.33
C SER A 376 1.10 -3.39 -16.81
N LEU A 377 1.68 -3.80 -15.66
CA LEU A 377 2.86 -3.17 -15.05
C LEU A 377 4.14 -3.40 -15.86
N LEU A 378 4.26 -4.58 -16.43
CA LEU A 378 5.44 -5.07 -17.15
C LEU A 378 5.02 -5.52 -18.56
N PRO A 379 4.75 -4.60 -19.50
CA PRO A 379 4.35 -4.94 -20.85
C PRO A 379 5.38 -5.88 -21.52
N HIS A 380 4.85 -6.89 -22.23
CA HIS A 380 5.66 -7.94 -22.87
C HIS A 380 6.39 -8.89 -21.91
N CYS A 381 6.09 -8.91 -20.61
CA CYS A 381 6.60 -9.94 -19.71
C CYS A 381 6.06 -11.32 -20.10
N LEU A 382 6.84 -12.34 -19.80
CA LEU A 382 6.37 -13.73 -19.89
C LEU A 382 5.75 -14.11 -18.55
N THR A 383 4.53 -14.65 -18.59
CA THR A 383 3.82 -15.10 -17.40
C THR A 383 3.52 -16.59 -17.47
N TYR A 384 3.68 -17.28 -16.37
CA TYR A 384 3.36 -18.70 -16.22
C TYR A 384 2.52 -18.89 -14.96
N ARG A 385 1.25 -19.31 -15.09
CA ARG A 385 0.35 -19.64 -13.96
C ARG A 385 0.35 -21.13 -13.67
N SER A 386 0.02 -21.54 -12.45
CA SER A 386 -0.13 -22.94 -12.04
C SER A 386 1.09 -23.77 -12.47
N ASN A 387 2.23 -23.47 -11.90
CA ASN A 387 3.51 -24.06 -12.26
C ASN A 387 3.83 -25.21 -11.33
N TYR A 388 3.92 -26.43 -11.87
CA TYR A 388 4.30 -27.60 -11.12
C TYR A 388 5.79 -27.88 -11.28
N TYR A 389 6.42 -28.35 -10.21
CA TYR A 389 7.82 -28.75 -10.22
C TYR A 389 8.09 -29.87 -9.20
N PRO A 390 9.10 -30.73 -9.43
CA PRO A 390 9.33 -31.88 -8.57
C PRO A 390 9.90 -31.49 -7.21
N ILE A 391 9.36 -32.09 -6.16
CA ILE A 391 9.99 -32.17 -4.85
C ILE A 391 10.93 -33.39 -4.86
N ASN A 392 12.13 -33.26 -4.35
CA ASN A 392 13.12 -34.35 -4.28
C ASN A 392 13.38 -35.04 -5.63
N ASN A 393 13.44 -34.28 -6.72
CA ASN A 393 13.65 -34.75 -8.10
C ASN A 393 12.57 -35.74 -8.62
N SER A 394 11.41 -35.84 -8.00
CA SER A 394 10.33 -36.73 -8.42
C SER A 394 9.01 -35.96 -8.61
N MET A 395 8.40 -36.08 -9.78
CA MET A 395 7.07 -35.55 -10.07
C MET A 395 5.92 -36.31 -9.37
N LYS A 396 6.23 -37.45 -8.71
CA LYS A 396 5.26 -38.14 -7.83
C LYS A 396 4.86 -37.30 -6.64
N GLN A 397 5.79 -36.39 -6.22
CA GLN A 397 5.53 -35.34 -5.24
C GLN A 397 5.85 -34.02 -5.90
N ALA A 398 4.85 -33.43 -6.55
CA ALA A 398 5.00 -32.11 -7.16
C ALA A 398 4.59 -31.02 -6.19
N ALA A 399 5.34 -29.91 -6.21
CA ALA A 399 4.94 -28.64 -5.65
C ALA A 399 4.30 -27.79 -6.72
N GLU A 400 3.46 -26.86 -6.32
CA GLU A 400 2.84 -25.85 -7.18
C GLU A 400 3.30 -24.46 -6.77
N ASN A 401 3.44 -23.59 -7.76
CA ASN A 401 3.55 -22.15 -7.64
C ASN A 401 2.46 -21.49 -8.49
N ASP A 402 1.82 -20.47 -7.94
CA ASP A 402 0.64 -19.86 -8.55
C ASP A 402 1.01 -19.05 -9.81
N LEU A 403 2.06 -18.21 -9.75
CA LEU A 403 2.46 -17.36 -10.87
C LEU A 403 3.96 -17.05 -10.87
N ILE A 404 4.60 -17.18 -12.03
CA ILE A 404 5.95 -16.67 -12.32
C ILE A 404 5.84 -15.59 -13.38
N VAL A 405 6.52 -14.48 -13.17
CA VAL A 405 6.63 -13.35 -14.12
C VAL A 405 8.11 -13.14 -14.45
N LEU A 406 8.41 -13.10 -15.75
CA LEU A 406 9.74 -12.81 -16.28
C LEU A 406 9.70 -11.53 -17.10
N TYR A 407 10.54 -10.59 -16.75
CA TYR A 407 10.72 -9.36 -17.49
C TYR A 407 12.20 -8.99 -17.55
N ASP A 408 12.77 -8.98 -18.76
CA ASP A 408 14.20 -8.78 -18.99
C ASP A 408 15.06 -9.74 -18.12
N ASP A 409 15.89 -9.23 -17.23
CA ASP A 409 16.73 -9.97 -16.30
C ASP A 409 16.13 -10.13 -14.89
N VAL A 410 14.81 -9.91 -14.75
CA VAL A 410 14.09 -9.99 -13.49
C VAL A 410 13.07 -11.13 -13.48
N LEU A 411 13.08 -11.91 -12.40
CA LEU A 411 12.12 -12.97 -12.11
C LEU A 411 11.31 -12.59 -10.86
N ILE A 412 9.97 -12.65 -10.96
CA ILE A 412 9.08 -12.44 -9.83
C ILE A 412 8.32 -13.73 -9.56
N ILE A 413 8.46 -14.26 -8.35
CA ILE A 413 7.73 -15.43 -7.85
C ILE A 413 6.55 -14.92 -7.04
N VAL A 414 5.33 -15.28 -7.45
CA VAL A 414 4.11 -14.80 -6.82
C VAL A 414 3.29 -15.98 -6.31
N GLU A 415 2.85 -15.90 -5.06
CA GLU A 415 1.85 -16.77 -4.47
C GLU A 415 0.56 -15.98 -4.24
N VAL A 416 -0.57 -16.47 -4.74
CA VAL A 416 -1.88 -15.79 -4.65
C VAL A 416 -2.73 -16.48 -3.60
N LYS A 417 -3.14 -15.75 -2.58
CA LYS A 417 -3.96 -16.28 -1.49
C LYS A 417 -5.41 -15.79 -1.63
N ALA A 418 -6.21 -16.60 -2.33
CA ALA A 418 -7.63 -16.36 -2.56
C ALA A 418 -8.51 -16.69 -1.35
N GLY A 419 -7.97 -17.36 -0.33
CA GLY A 419 -8.68 -17.72 0.89
C GLY A 419 -9.23 -16.51 1.64
N SER A 420 -10.35 -16.69 2.33
CA SER A 420 -10.93 -15.67 3.17
C SER A 420 -10.03 -15.39 4.37
N PHE A 421 -9.77 -14.13 4.64
CA PHE A 421 -9.34 -13.72 5.94
C PHE A 421 -10.54 -13.90 6.91
N VAL A 422 -10.44 -14.88 7.79
CA VAL A 422 -11.45 -15.08 8.84
C VAL A 422 -11.06 -14.18 10.00
N TYR A 423 -11.70 -13.01 10.08
CA TYR A 423 -11.50 -12.17 11.25
C TYR A 423 -12.13 -12.82 12.46
N THR A 424 -11.28 -13.41 13.29
CA THR A 424 -11.63 -13.80 14.66
C THR A 424 -11.06 -12.72 15.58
N PRO A 425 -11.87 -12.02 16.37
CA PRO A 425 -11.34 -11.02 17.29
C PRO A 425 -10.27 -11.63 18.20
N PRO A 426 -9.07 -11.04 18.28
CA PRO A 426 -7.96 -11.62 19.03
C PRO A 426 -8.25 -11.74 20.53
N ILE A 427 -9.16 -10.93 21.03
CA ILE A 427 -9.62 -10.99 22.45
C ILE A 427 -10.52 -12.20 22.74
N LEU A 428 -11.12 -12.80 21.72
CA LEU A 428 -11.94 -14.02 21.86
C LEU A 428 -11.11 -15.27 21.66
N ASP A 429 -10.32 -15.33 20.60
CA ASP A 429 -9.48 -16.48 20.25
C ASP A 429 -8.24 -16.00 19.49
N PHE A 430 -7.15 -15.81 20.22
CA PHE A 430 -5.90 -15.32 19.67
C PHE A 430 -5.28 -16.31 18.67
N ASP A 431 -5.33 -17.61 18.96
CA ASP A 431 -4.75 -18.64 18.09
C ASP A 431 -5.47 -18.69 16.75
N ALA A 432 -6.80 -18.62 16.75
CA ALA A 432 -7.59 -18.56 15.52
C ALA A 432 -7.30 -17.28 14.72
N HIS A 433 -7.15 -16.14 15.41
CA HIS A 433 -6.76 -14.86 14.79
C HIS A 433 -5.42 -14.99 14.07
N ILE A 434 -4.37 -15.42 14.77
CA ILE A 434 -3.03 -15.58 14.21
C ILE A 434 -2.99 -16.65 13.11
N LYS A 435 -3.74 -17.73 13.25
CA LYS A 435 -3.81 -18.79 12.25
C LYS A 435 -4.26 -18.26 10.87
N SER A 436 -5.18 -17.29 10.85
CA SER A 436 -5.61 -16.66 9.60
C SER A 436 -4.46 -15.93 8.91
N TYR A 437 -3.67 -15.12 9.63
CA TYR A 437 -2.49 -14.45 9.07
C TYR A 437 -1.42 -15.44 8.64
N LYS A 438 -1.09 -16.42 9.47
CA LYS A 438 -0.12 -17.48 9.14
C LYS A 438 -0.49 -18.22 7.86
N SER A 439 -1.77 -18.54 7.68
CA SER A 439 -2.24 -19.24 6.49
C SER A 439 -2.13 -18.39 5.20
N LEU A 440 -2.25 -17.08 5.32
CA LEU A 440 -2.21 -16.16 4.17
C LEU A 440 -0.80 -15.64 3.88
N ILE A 441 0.01 -15.41 4.90
CA ILE A 441 1.34 -14.78 4.78
C ILE A 441 2.48 -15.79 4.94
N GLU A 442 2.60 -16.49 6.10
CA GLU A 442 3.73 -17.43 6.33
C GLU A 442 3.74 -18.58 5.33
N LYS A 443 2.58 -19.15 5.05
CA LYS A 443 2.49 -20.23 4.07
C LYS A 443 2.90 -19.80 2.69
N ALA A 444 2.50 -18.58 2.27
CA ALA A 444 2.88 -18.03 0.98
C ALA A 444 4.38 -17.73 0.92
N ASP A 445 4.94 -17.13 1.95
CA ASP A 445 6.38 -16.88 2.07
C ASP A 445 7.20 -18.18 1.95
N TRP A 446 6.78 -19.22 2.66
CA TRP A 446 7.41 -20.54 2.56
C TRP A 446 7.29 -21.14 1.15
N GLN A 447 6.16 -20.98 0.48
CA GLN A 447 5.96 -21.46 -0.88
C GLN A 447 6.86 -20.69 -1.87
N CYS A 448 6.97 -19.36 -1.74
CA CYS A 448 7.89 -18.54 -2.52
C CYS A 448 9.33 -18.99 -2.34
N GLN A 449 9.79 -19.21 -1.09
CA GLN A 449 11.14 -19.67 -0.80
C GLN A 449 11.40 -21.04 -1.44
N ARG A 450 10.49 -21.99 -1.30
CA ARG A 450 10.60 -23.31 -1.91
C ARG A 450 10.72 -23.24 -3.44
N THR A 451 9.93 -22.37 -4.08
CA THR A 451 9.99 -22.15 -5.53
C THR A 451 11.32 -21.54 -5.92
N LYS A 452 11.81 -20.55 -5.17
CA LYS A 452 13.12 -19.94 -5.40
C LYS A 452 14.24 -20.97 -5.31
N ASP A 453 14.24 -21.80 -4.25
CA ASP A 453 15.27 -22.84 -4.05
C ASP A 453 15.30 -23.84 -5.21
N TYR A 454 14.14 -24.24 -5.73
CA TYR A 454 14.03 -25.09 -6.91
C TYR A 454 14.63 -24.42 -8.16
N LEU A 455 14.28 -23.16 -8.42
CA LEU A 455 14.70 -22.43 -9.61
C LEU A 455 16.21 -22.16 -9.56
N THR A 456 16.75 -21.71 -8.42
CA THR A 456 18.18 -21.37 -8.29
C THR A 456 19.09 -22.60 -8.16
N GLY A 457 18.55 -23.76 -7.91
CA GLY A 457 19.30 -25.03 -7.84
C GLY A 457 19.77 -25.57 -9.19
N LYS A 458 19.38 -24.95 -10.31
CA LYS A 458 19.70 -25.37 -11.68
C LYS A 458 19.84 -24.15 -12.59
N SER A 459 20.70 -24.24 -13.64
CA SER A 459 20.80 -23.17 -14.64
C SER A 459 19.55 -23.09 -15.52
N GLN A 460 18.92 -24.22 -15.83
CA GLN A 460 17.73 -24.31 -16.66
C GLN A 460 16.63 -25.17 -16.01
N PRO A 461 15.99 -24.70 -14.92
CA PRO A 461 14.89 -25.44 -14.30
C PRO A 461 13.66 -25.51 -15.20
N LEU A 462 12.96 -26.66 -15.12
CA LEU A 462 11.77 -26.95 -15.91
C LEU A 462 10.50 -26.66 -15.09
N LEU A 463 9.56 -25.96 -15.67
CA LEU A 463 8.20 -25.83 -15.15
C LEU A 463 7.28 -26.79 -15.89
N TYR A 464 6.32 -27.36 -15.17
CA TYR A 464 5.39 -28.36 -15.72
C TYR A 464 3.95 -27.86 -15.55
N ASN A 465 3.04 -28.36 -16.37
CA ASN A 465 1.59 -28.19 -16.18
C ASN A 465 1.03 -29.25 -15.22
N GLU A 466 -0.28 -29.20 -14.93
CA GLU A 466 -1.00 -30.16 -14.07
C GLU A 466 -0.88 -31.62 -14.54
N ASN A 467 -0.68 -31.85 -15.85
CA ASN A 467 -0.49 -33.16 -16.46
C ASN A 467 1.01 -33.57 -16.50
N HIS A 468 1.86 -32.91 -15.76
CA HIS A 468 3.30 -33.15 -15.68
C HIS A 468 4.05 -33.04 -17.01
N LYS A 469 3.51 -32.32 -18.00
CA LYS A 469 4.21 -32.00 -19.25
C LYS A 469 4.99 -30.70 -19.08
N VAL A 470 6.19 -30.65 -19.66
CA VAL A 470 7.03 -29.44 -19.66
C VAL A 470 6.26 -28.29 -20.28
N LYS A 471 6.16 -27.21 -19.53
CA LYS A 471 5.45 -25.97 -19.87
C LYS A 471 6.43 -24.86 -20.26
N ALA A 472 7.52 -24.73 -19.51
CA ALA A 472 8.55 -23.74 -19.74
C ALA A 472 9.90 -24.21 -19.22
N VAL A 473 10.96 -23.61 -19.77
CA VAL A 473 12.34 -23.70 -19.28
C VAL A 473 12.74 -22.28 -18.89
N ILE A 474 13.23 -22.09 -17.67
CA ILE A 474 13.69 -20.80 -17.19
C ILE A 474 15.22 -20.75 -17.32
N ASP A 475 15.75 -19.76 -17.99
CA ASP A 475 17.20 -19.55 -18.12
C ASP A 475 17.68 -18.69 -16.93
N MET A 476 18.14 -19.36 -15.88
CA MET A 476 18.58 -18.68 -14.64
C MET A 476 19.88 -17.91 -14.81
N ASP A 477 20.68 -18.22 -15.83
CA ASP A 477 21.94 -17.51 -16.11
C ASP A 477 21.69 -16.08 -16.60
N LYS A 478 20.49 -15.80 -17.10
CA LYS A 478 20.03 -14.46 -17.50
C LYS A 478 19.37 -13.65 -16.39
N ILE A 479 19.07 -14.26 -15.24
CA ILE A 479 18.35 -13.60 -14.16
C ILE A 479 19.34 -12.93 -13.21
N SER A 480 19.26 -11.62 -13.12
CA SER A 480 20.05 -10.80 -12.18
C SER A 480 19.34 -10.56 -10.84
N SER A 481 18.01 -10.56 -10.85
CA SER A 481 17.21 -10.23 -9.66
C SER A 481 15.99 -11.14 -9.54
N ILE A 482 15.72 -11.58 -8.30
CA ILE A 482 14.54 -12.41 -7.97
C ILE A 482 13.75 -11.70 -6.87
N PHE A 483 12.49 -11.41 -7.14
CA PHE A 483 11.53 -10.91 -6.16
C PHE A 483 10.53 -11.98 -5.79
N MET A 484 10.08 -11.96 -4.55
CA MET A 484 9.06 -12.86 -4.03
C MET A 484 7.91 -12.06 -3.46
N MET A 485 6.69 -12.43 -3.84
CA MET A 485 5.48 -11.72 -3.44
C MET A 485 4.37 -12.68 -3.02
N SER A 486 3.70 -12.35 -1.90
CA SER A 486 2.45 -12.95 -1.48
C SER A 486 1.32 -11.95 -1.74
N VAL A 487 0.38 -12.28 -2.63
CA VAL A 487 -0.75 -11.41 -2.96
C VAL A 487 -2.02 -11.98 -2.35
N THR A 488 -2.66 -11.23 -1.45
CA THR A 488 -3.93 -11.61 -0.83
C THR A 488 -5.10 -10.91 -1.51
N ILE A 489 -6.23 -11.63 -1.64
CA ILE A 489 -7.46 -11.04 -2.18
C ILE A 489 -8.15 -10.17 -1.13
N ASP A 490 -8.16 -10.61 0.13
CA ASP A 490 -8.63 -9.78 1.23
C ASP A 490 -7.55 -8.78 1.65
N ASN A 491 -7.99 -7.58 2.00
CA ASN A 491 -7.08 -6.56 2.49
C ASN A 491 -6.73 -6.82 3.95
N ILE A 492 -5.45 -7.11 4.20
CA ILE A 492 -4.86 -7.29 5.53
C ILE A 492 -3.66 -6.35 5.73
N ASN A 493 -3.76 -5.17 5.16
CA ASN A 493 -2.67 -4.23 4.90
C ASN A 493 -1.78 -3.93 6.12
N ALA A 494 -2.38 -3.60 7.27
CA ALA A 494 -1.60 -3.26 8.47
C ALA A 494 -0.65 -4.39 8.95
N PHE A 495 -0.97 -5.64 8.64
CA PHE A 495 -0.11 -6.80 8.94
C PHE A 495 0.79 -7.17 7.76
N ALA A 496 0.29 -7.07 6.54
CA ALA A 496 1.03 -7.37 5.33
C ALA A 496 2.23 -6.43 5.16
N ALA A 497 2.03 -5.12 5.32
CA ALA A 497 3.05 -4.09 5.11
C ALA A 497 4.31 -4.24 5.99
N LYS A 498 4.21 -4.95 7.11
CA LYS A 498 5.33 -5.20 8.04
C LYS A 498 5.34 -6.62 8.63
N ALA A 499 4.86 -7.61 7.87
CA ALA A 499 4.74 -8.99 8.34
C ALA A 499 6.04 -9.55 8.93
N GLU A 500 7.18 -9.20 8.37
CA GLU A 500 8.51 -9.62 8.80
C GLU A 500 8.95 -9.05 10.17
N LYS A 501 8.22 -8.09 10.72
CA LYS A 501 8.51 -7.41 12.01
C LYS A 501 7.59 -7.83 13.14
N LEU A 502 6.54 -8.62 12.81
CA LEU A 502 5.58 -9.12 13.78
C LEU A 502 6.16 -10.34 14.52
N ARG A 503 6.23 -10.27 15.85
CA ARG A 503 6.86 -11.29 16.71
C ARG A 503 6.21 -12.67 16.65
N PHE A 504 4.93 -12.74 16.26
CA PHE A 504 4.19 -13.98 16.10
C PHE A 504 4.27 -14.60 14.70
N MET A 505 4.97 -13.93 13.76
CA MET A 505 5.20 -14.39 12.38
C MET A 505 6.60 -14.97 12.22
N GLN A 506 6.73 -16.04 11.43
CA GLN A 506 8.00 -16.71 11.13
C GLN A 506 8.19 -16.81 9.61
N LEU A 507 8.72 -15.75 9.01
CA LEU A 507 9.01 -15.70 7.59
C LEU A 507 10.39 -16.30 7.29
N LYS A 508 10.54 -16.96 6.15
CA LYS A 508 11.80 -17.56 5.68
C LYS A 508 12.50 -16.73 4.62
N SER A 509 11.73 -16.09 3.76
CA SER A 509 12.23 -15.35 2.62
C SER A 509 11.99 -13.85 2.72
N ASN A 510 11.16 -13.41 3.68
CA ASN A 510 10.64 -12.05 3.75
C ASN A 510 10.03 -11.61 2.41
N ALA A 511 9.20 -12.47 1.82
CA ALA A 511 8.45 -12.13 0.62
C ALA A 511 7.58 -10.89 0.88
N ILE A 512 7.46 -10.01 -0.10
CA ILE A 512 6.61 -8.84 -0.02
C ILE A 512 5.15 -9.32 0.08
N SER A 513 4.50 -9.06 1.20
CA SER A 513 3.09 -9.38 1.38
C SER A 513 2.25 -8.16 1.04
N ILE A 514 1.29 -8.30 0.12
CA ILE A 514 0.51 -7.19 -0.43
C ILE A 514 -0.93 -7.63 -0.71
N ALA A 515 -1.89 -6.73 -0.48
CA ALA A 515 -3.25 -6.94 -0.96
C ALA A 515 -3.36 -6.64 -2.46
N VAL A 516 -4.26 -7.33 -3.14
CA VAL A 516 -4.52 -7.05 -4.57
C VAL A 516 -5.02 -5.62 -4.79
N ASP A 517 -5.65 -5.01 -3.81
CA ASP A 517 -6.09 -3.61 -3.82
C ASP A 517 -4.92 -2.65 -4.00
N ASP A 518 -3.84 -2.85 -3.23
CA ASP A 518 -2.62 -2.03 -3.32
C ASP A 518 -1.86 -2.32 -4.62
N LEU A 519 -1.87 -3.58 -5.07
CA LEU A 519 -1.28 -3.95 -6.36
C LEU A 519 -2.02 -3.28 -7.54
N MET A 520 -3.34 -3.06 -7.43
CA MET A 520 -4.09 -2.26 -8.41
C MET A 520 -3.69 -0.79 -8.39
N VAL A 521 -3.37 -0.25 -7.21
CA VAL A 521 -2.80 1.11 -7.10
C VAL A 521 -1.46 1.19 -7.82
N TYR A 522 -0.59 0.21 -7.65
CA TYR A 522 0.68 0.16 -8.38
C TYR A 522 0.49 0.16 -9.89
N ARG A 523 -0.44 -0.65 -10.40
CA ARG A 523 -0.77 -0.70 -11.83
C ARG A 523 -1.18 0.66 -12.40
N GLU A 524 -1.96 1.43 -11.64
CA GLU A 524 -2.43 2.75 -12.06
C GLU A 524 -1.36 3.84 -11.86
N TYR A 525 -0.53 3.65 -10.84
CA TYR A 525 0.51 4.60 -10.52
C TYR A 525 1.72 4.52 -11.46
N PHE A 526 2.25 3.32 -11.72
CA PHE A 526 3.46 3.16 -12.51
C PHE A 526 3.17 3.10 -14.01
N ASN A 527 3.63 4.14 -14.74
CA ASN A 527 3.61 4.16 -16.20
C ASN A 527 4.92 3.61 -16.80
N SER A 528 5.97 3.44 -15.99
CA SER A 528 7.30 2.96 -16.37
C SER A 528 7.55 1.60 -15.71
N PRO A 529 7.73 0.52 -16.48
CA PRO A 529 8.12 -0.79 -15.97
C PRO A 529 9.40 -0.76 -15.14
N LEU A 530 10.41 0.01 -15.59
CA LEU A 530 11.71 0.08 -14.92
C LEU A 530 11.62 0.82 -13.59
N MET A 531 10.78 1.86 -13.48
CA MET A 531 10.51 2.52 -12.22
C MET A 531 9.74 1.62 -11.24
N PHE A 532 8.81 0.80 -11.72
CA PHE A 532 8.12 -0.19 -10.90
C PHE A 532 9.10 -1.22 -10.34
N LEU A 533 10.00 -1.76 -11.17
CA LEU A 533 11.01 -2.73 -10.73
C LEU A 533 11.99 -2.12 -9.71
N HIS A 534 12.38 -0.87 -9.88
CA HIS A 534 13.19 -0.17 -8.89
C HIS A 534 12.44 0.02 -7.56
N PHE A 535 11.16 0.42 -7.62
CA PHE A 535 10.33 0.47 -6.41
C PHE A 535 10.25 -0.90 -5.74
N LEU A 536 10.05 -1.98 -6.50
CA LEU A 536 9.99 -3.33 -5.97
C LEU A 536 11.29 -3.75 -5.28
N GLN A 537 12.45 -3.33 -5.82
CA GLN A 537 13.74 -3.51 -5.16
C GLN A 537 13.79 -2.75 -3.82
N GLN A 538 13.40 -1.47 -3.79
CA GLN A 538 13.39 -0.68 -2.55
C GLN A 538 12.43 -1.27 -1.52
N ARG A 539 11.28 -1.77 -1.95
CA ARG A 539 10.30 -2.46 -1.10
C ARG A 539 10.86 -3.77 -0.54
N SER A 540 11.59 -4.52 -1.36
CA SER A 540 12.28 -5.74 -0.90
C SER A 540 13.39 -5.43 0.11
N LEU A 541 14.17 -4.36 -0.09
CA LEU A 541 15.15 -3.91 0.91
C LEU A 541 14.48 -3.50 2.23
N ALA A 542 13.31 -2.88 2.17
CA ALA A 542 12.56 -2.49 3.36
C ALA A 542 12.11 -3.69 4.22
N THR A 543 11.89 -4.86 3.64
CA THR A 543 11.59 -6.07 4.44
C THR A 543 12.78 -6.52 5.30
N GLN A 544 14.00 -6.16 4.89
CA GLN A 544 15.25 -6.53 5.58
C GLN A 544 15.71 -5.45 6.59
N GLU A 545 15.15 -4.23 6.50
CA GLU A 545 15.56 -3.09 7.35
C GLU A 545 14.81 -3.11 8.69
N SER A 546 15.49 -3.51 9.75
CA SER A 546 14.90 -3.71 11.08
C SER A 546 14.43 -2.42 11.76
N LYS A 547 14.98 -1.27 11.39
CA LYS A 547 14.65 0.04 11.98
C LYS A 547 13.46 0.73 11.31
N LEU A 548 12.99 0.22 10.17
CA LEU A 548 11.91 0.81 9.40
C LEU A 548 10.58 0.12 9.74
N ALA A 549 9.60 0.84 10.24
CA ALA A 549 8.23 0.36 10.41
C ALA A 549 7.25 1.25 9.67
N LEU A 550 6.48 0.65 8.77
CA LEU A 550 5.39 1.26 8.01
C LEU A 550 4.12 0.45 8.27
N ASN A 551 3.01 1.11 8.49
CA ASN A 551 1.75 0.45 8.86
C ASN A 551 0.84 0.19 7.65
N ASP A 552 1.24 0.68 6.47
CA ASP A 552 0.43 0.63 5.26
C ASP A 552 1.33 0.43 4.04
N GLU A 553 0.91 -0.39 3.08
CA GLU A 553 1.68 -0.65 1.86
C GLU A 553 1.83 0.62 1.00
N LEU A 554 0.81 1.48 0.99
CA LEU A 554 0.89 2.74 0.24
C LEU A 554 1.79 3.78 0.92
N ASP A 555 2.08 3.64 2.22
CA ASP A 555 3.15 4.43 2.85
C ASP A 555 4.53 4.06 2.29
N HIS A 556 4.79 2.79 1.90
CA HIS A 556 6.01 2.42 1.19
C HIS A 556 6.11 3.11 -0.16
N LEU A 557 5.01 3.17 -0.93
CA LEU A 557 4.97 3.91 -2.20
C LEU A 557 5.17 5.41 -1.98
N GLY A 558 4.51 6.00 -1.00
CA GLY A 558 4.66 7.41 -0.64
C GLY A 558 6.09 7.76 -0.20
N MET A 559 6.74 6.91 0.58
CA MET A 559 8.16 7.03 0.94
C MET A 559 9.07 6.98 -0.30
N TYR A 560 8.78 6.08 -1.23
CA TYR A 560 9.52 5.98 -2.50
C TYR A 560 9.36 7.26 -3.34
N ILE A 561 8.15 7.79 -3.47
CA ILE A 561 7.88 9.03 -4.20
C ILE A 561 8.70 10.18 -3.62
N LYS A 562 8.76 10.29 -2.30
CA LYS A 562 9.42 11.40 -1.61
C LYS A 562 10.93 11.25 -1.48
N HIS A 563 11.41 10.04 -1.25
CA HIS A 563 12.81 9.79 -0.85
C HIS A 563 13.56 8.87 -1.81
N ASN A 564 12.92 8.29 -2.82
CA ASN A 564 13.50 7.32 -3.74
C ASN A 564 14.06 6.09 -2.98
N CYS A 565 15.34 6.06 -2.66
CA CYS A 565 15.98 5.01 -1.84
C CYS A 565 15.65 5.22 -0.35
N TYR A 566 14.41 4.96 0.04
CA TYR A 566 13.88 5.38 1.35
C TYR A 566 14.42 4.59 2.55
N CYS A 567 14.99 3.41 2.35
CA CYS A 567 15.64 2.66 3.43
C CYS A 567 16.79 3.42 4.08
N PHE A 568 17.49 4.30 3.34
CA PHE A 568 18.55 5.16 3.91
C PHE A 568 18.03 6.19 4.91
N GLN A 569 16.72 6.44 4.97
CA GLN A 569 16.15 7.30 6.01
C GLN A 569 16.33 6.72 7.42
N THR A 570 16.61 5.43 7.53
CA THR A 570 16.87 4.76 8.82
C THR A 570 18.27 5.02 9.38
N ASP A 571 19.19 5.59 8.61
CA ASP A 571 20.55 5.91 9.05
C ASP A 571 20.57 6.93 10.21
N ILE A 572 19.54 7.77 10.30
CA ILE A 572 19.39 8.75 11.40
C ILE A 572 18.82 8.14 12.68
N ILE A 573 18.27 6.92 12.61
CA ILE A 573 17.63 6.25 13.74
C ILE A 573 18.70 5.58 14.61
N PRO A 574 18.71 5.88 15.92
CA PRO A 574 19.67 5.27 16.85
C PRO A 574 19.57 3.74 16.87
N THR A 575 20.69 3.08 17.13
CA THR A 575 20.71 1.64 17.35
C THR A 575 19.81 1.25 18.52
N GLY A 576 19.01 0.20 18.35
CA GLY A 576 18.05 -0.27 19.36
C GLY A 576 16.73 0.54 19.41
N SER A 577 16.52 1.45 18.43
CA SER A 577 15.25 2.16 18.25
C SER A 577 14.60 1.75 16.93
N VAL A 578 13.29 1.86 16.85
CA VAL A 578 12.51 1.68 15.63
C VAL A 578 11.87 3.01 15.25
N GLY A 579 11.97 3.37 13.98
CA GLY A 579 11.30 4.53 13.40
C GLY A 579 9.97 4.10 12.78
N ASN A 580 8.88 4.66 13.26
CA ASN A 580 7.58 4.55 12.62
C ASN A 580 7.40 5.73 11.65
N PHE A 581 7.16 5.41 10.40
CA PHE A 581 6.97 6.36 9.30
C PHE A 581 5.51 6.31 8.89
N ILE A 582 4.77 7.41 9.09
CA ILE A 582 3.31 7.45 8.94
C ILE A 582 2.87 8.61 8.04
N GLY A 583 1.72 8.46 7.39
CA GLY A 583 1.10 9.52 6.58
C GLY A 583 1.80 9.81 5.26
N TYR A 584 2.62 8.89 4.76
CA TYR A 584 3.25 9.03 3.44
C TYR A 584 2.28 8.73 2.29
N ARG A 585 1.21 7.99 2.56
CA ARG A 585 0.15 7.70 1.60
C ARG A 585 -0.78 8.90 1.30
N GLU A 586 -0.74 9.96 2.10
CA GLU A 586 -1.65 11.11 2.05
C GLU A 586 -1.75 11.76 0.65
N ASP A 587 -0.62 11.93 -0.05
CA ASP A 587 -0.62 12.47 -1.41
C ASP A 587 -1.28 11.49 -2.42
N LEU A 588 -1.14 10.17 -2.18
CA LEU A 588 -1.81 9.14 -2.98
C LEU A 588 -3.32 9.12 -2.69
N ASP A 589 -3.72 9.23 -1.44
CA ASP A 589 -5.14 9.35 -1.05
C ASP A 589 -5.78 10.56 -1.73
N ASN A 590 -5.13 11.72 -1.67
CA ASN A 590 -5.59 12.93 -2.35
C ASN A 590 -5.72 12.75 -3.88
N TYR A 591 -4.82 11.99 -4.49
CA TYR A 591 -4.88 11.73 -5.93
C TYR A 591 -5.99 10.74 -6.27
N PHE A 592 -6.01 9.54 -5.66
CA PHE A 592 -6.91 8.45 -6.05
C PHE A 592 -8.36 8.71 -5.63
N CYS A 593 -8.61 9.35 -4.48
CA CYS A 593 -9.96 9.73 -4.08
C CYS A 593 -10.56 10.77 -5.04
N LYS A 594 -9.76 11.76 -5.47
CA LYS A 594 -10.21 12.76 -6.44
C LYS A 594 -10.30 12.21 -7.86
N LEU A 595 -9.57 11.16 -8.20
CA LEU A 595 -9.62 10.54 -9.52
C LEU A 595 -11.01 9.96 -9.84
N TYR A 596 -11.75 9.57 -8.81
CA TYR A 596 -13.15 9.16 -8.96
C TYR A 596 -14.08 10.30 -9.39
N HIS A 597 -13.66 11.56 -9.20
CA HIS A 597 -14.39 12.77 -9.57
C HIS A 597 -13.69 13.50 -10.73
N PRO A 598 -13.99 13.20 -12.01
CA PRO A 598 -13.25 13.69 -13.16
C PRO A 598 -13.12 15.23 -13.24
N GLN A 599 -14.12 15.95 -12.68
CA GLN A 599 -14.11 17.41 -12.63
C GLN A 599 -13.01 18.01 -11.75
N LEU A 600 -12.41 17.23 -10.83
CA LEU A 600 -11.40 17.73 -9.89
C LEU A 600 -9.98 17.73 -10.46
N SER A 601 -9.72 17.02 -11.57
CA SER A 601 -8.43 16.95 -12.28
C SER A 601 -7.21 16.87 -11.34
N PRO A 602 -7.12 15.85 -10.46
CA PRO A 602 -6.08 15.77 -9.45
C PRO A 602 -4.70 15.60 -10.08
N LYS A 603 -3.69 16.26 -9.48
CA LYS A 603 -2.30 16.10 -9.90
C LYS A 603 -1.70 14.83 -9.29
N LYS A 604 -1.17 13.94 -10.12
CA LYS A 604 -0.49 12.72 -9.71
C LYS A 604 0.81 13.07 -8.94
N PRO A 605 1.03 12.54 -7.74
CA PRO A 605 2.30 12.71 -7.05
C PRO A 605 3.41 11.96 -7.80
N LEU A 606 4.51 12.64 -8.11
CA LEU A 606 5.63 12.08 -8.85
C LEU A 606 6.92 12.23 -8.06
N PRO A 607 7.86 11.26 -8.16
CA PRO A 607 9.18 11.39 -7.57
C PRO A 607 9.96 12.51 -8.27
N ASN A 608 10.81 13.20 -7.51
CA ASN A 608 11.68 14.23 -8.05
C ASN A 608 12.89 13.59 -8.75
N ILE A 609 12.76 13.34 -10.06
CA ILE A 609 13.79 12.75 -10.90
C ILE A 609 14.16 13.77 -11.99
N PRO A 610 15.47 14.13 -12.16
CA PRO A 610 15.92 15.02 -13.21
C PRO A 610 15.63 14.49 -14.61
N ASP A 611 15.40 15.38 -15.55
CA ASP A 611 14.99 15.08 -16.94
C ASP A 611 15.96 14.14 -17.66
N LEU A 612 17.28 14.30 -17.50
CA LEU A 612 18.27 13.37 -18.06
C LEU A 612 18.04 11.93 -17.61
N PHE A 613 17.74 11.70 -16.32
CA PHE A 613 17.44 10.37 -15.82
C PHE A 613 16.15 9.81 -16.40
N LEU A 614 15.11 10.63 -16.54
CA LEU A 614 13.87 10.23 -17.20
C LEU A 614 14.09 9.84 -18.67
N ARG A 615 14.94 10.57 -19.39
CA ARG A 615 15.34 10.23 -20.77
C ARG A 615 16.13 8.93 -20.83
N ILE A 616 17.04 8.70 -19.89
CA ILE A 616 17.78 7.43 -19.78
C ILE A 616 16.80 6.26 -19.58
N ILE A 617 15.88 6.37 -18.63
CA ILE A 617 14.89 5.32 -18.37
C ILE A 617 14.02 5.09 -19.60
N HIS A 618 13.51 6.13 -20.20
CA HIS A 618 12.70 6.05 -21.43
C HIS A 618 13.45 5.36 -22.57
N TYR A 619 14.73 5.74 -22.78
CA TYR A 619 15.60 5.10 -23.79
C TYR A 619 15.72 3.60 -23.55
N LEU A 620 15.99 3.17 -22.31
CA LEU A 620 16.14 1.76 -21.95
C LEU A 620 14.84 0.97 -22.21
N GLU A 621 13.68 1.58 -22.00
CA GLU A 621 12.37 0.96 -22.24
C GLU A 621 12.08 0.82 -23.75
N VAL A 622 12.32 1.85 -24.53
CA VAL A 622 12.04 1.89 -25.97
C VAL A 622 12.97 0.94 -26.74
N GLU A 623 14.28 1.04 -26.50
CA GLU A 623 15.28 0.21 -27.19
C GLU A 623 15.30 -1.23 -26.72
N SER A 624 14.59 -1.55 -25.64
CA SER A 624 14.50 -2.92 -25.09
C SER A 624 15.85 -3.63 -24.92
N ILE A 625 16.86 -2.88 -24.45
CA ILE A 625 18.21 -3.35 -24.25
C ILE A 625 18.23 -4.49 -23.24
N GLU A 626 18.99 -5.55 -23.50
CA GLU A 626 19.19 -6.67 -22.55
C GLU A 626 19.86 -6.17 -21.26
N GLY A 627 19.34 -6.56 -20.10
CA GLY A 627 19.79 -6.09 -18.78
C GLY A 627 19.37 -4.65 -18.46
N ARG A 628 18.38 -4.10 -19.20
CA ARG A 628 17.86 -2.73 -18.96
C ARG A 628 17.37 -2.52 -17.56
N SER A 629 16.82 -3.57 -16.91
CA SER A 629 16.33 -3.47 -15.54
C SER A 629 17.47 -3.22 -14.56
N SER A 630 18.57 -3.93 -14.69
CA SER A 630 19.79 -3.71 -13.92
C SER A 630 20.42 -2.34 -14.17
N ILE A 631 20.44 -1.88 -15.43
CA ILE A 631 20.97 -0.57 -15.81
C ILE A 631 20.11 0.55 -15.19
N ALA A 632 18.79 0.48 -15.37
CA ALA A 632 17.86 1.44 -14.79
C ALA A 632 17.98 1.52 -13.28
N ASN A 633 18.07 0.36 -12.64
CA ASN A 633 18.23 0.24 -11.21
C ASN A 633 19.51 0.92 -10.70
N TYR A 634 20.62 0.76 -11.42
CA TYR A 634 21.86 1.45 -11.10
C TYR A 634 21.67 2.99 -11.08
N PHE A 635 21.05 3.56 -12.11
CA PHE A 635 20.82 5.01 -12.19
C PHE A 635 19.79 5.48 -11.14
N LEU A 636 18.71 4.75 -10.96
CA LEU A 636 17.65 5.14 -10.02
C LEU A 636 18.12 5.08 -8.56
N ASN A 637 19.12 4.26 -8.23
CA ASN A 637 19.74 4.20 -6.90
C ASN A 637 20.60 5.42 -6.52
N PHE A 638 20.83 6.36 -7.43
CA PHE A 638 21.45 7.63 -7.07
C PHE A 638 20.51 8.40 -6.14
N SER A 639 21.04 8.98 -5.05
CA SER A 639 20.27 9.91 -4.22
C SER A 639 19.83 11.13 -5.03
N THR A 640 18.82 11.86 -4.58
CA THR A 640 18.35 13.07 -5.27
C THR A 640 19.49 14.08 -5.51
N ASP A 641 20.33 14.30 -4.48
CA ASP A 641 21.48 15.19 -4.61
C ASP A 641 22.52 14.66 -5.62
N ALA A 642 22.77 13.35 -5.60
CA ALA A 642 23.71 12.72 -6.55
C ALA A 642 23.18 12.78 -8.00
N LYS A 643 21.88 12.64 -8.21
CA LYS A 643 21.25 12.81 -9.53
C LYS A 643 21.43 14.24 -10.05
N ASN A 644 21.17 15.23 -9.22
CA ASN A 644 21.33 16.64 -9.57
C ASN A 644 22.78 17.00 -9.86
N ASP A 645 23.71 16.54 -9.00
CA ASP A 645 25.15 16.75 -9.20
C ASP A 645 25.64 16.11 -10.51
N PHE A 646 25.20 14.87 -10.78
CA PHE A 646 25.53 14.19 -12.04
C PHE A 646 25.03 14.96 -13.26
N CYS A 647 23.79 15.43 -13.25
CA CYS A 647 23.25 16.25 -14.36
C CYS A 647 24.03 17.54 -14.54
N ASN A 648 24.35 18.26 -13.47
CA ASN A 648 25.14 19.50 -13.53
C ASN A 648 26.54 19.23 -14.10
N GLN A 649 27.17 18.10 -13.76
CA GLN A 649 28.46 17.72 -14.31
C GLN A 649 28.37 17.37 -15.79
N VAL A 650 27.33 16.65 -16.23
CA VAL A 650 27.10 16.35 -17.65
C VAL A 650 26.93 17.64 -18.45
N ASP A 651 26.11 18.58 -17.98
CA ASP A 651 25.87 19.87 -18.63
C ASP A 651 27.15 20.70 -18.71
N TYR A 652 27.95 20.72 -17.63
CA TYR A 652 29.25 21.38 -17.64
C TYR A 652 30.17 20.79 -18.69
N VAL A 653 30.27 19.45 -18.76
CA VAL A 653 31.15 18.73 -19.70
C VAL A 653 30.70 18.98 -21.14
N LEU A 654 29.41 18.89 -21.46
CA LEU A 654 28.86 19.19 -22.80
C LEU A 654 29.25 20.59 -23.29
N ASN A 655 29.16 21.59 -22.41
CA ASN A 655 29.52 22.97 -22.76
C ASN A 655 31.04 23.13 -22.88
N ARG A 656 31.81 22.62 -21.94
CA ARG A 656 33.26 22.80 -21.88
C ARG A 656 34.00 22.09 -23.01
N GLN A 657 33.53 20.88 -23.38
CA GLN A 657 34.15 20.12 -24.49
C GLN A 657 34.02 20.85 -25.84
N LYS A 658 32.93 21.59 -26.07
CA LYS A 658 32.78 22.41 -27.27
C LYS A 658 33.90 23.47 -27.41
N GLU A 659 34.34 24.03 -26.28
CA GLU A 659 35.36 25.08 -26.24
C GLU A 659 36.76 24.50 -26.41
N ILE A 660 37.10 23.47 -25.64
CA ILE A 660 38.48 22.97 -25.53
C ILE A 660 38.82 21.83 -26.49
N LYS A 661 37.79 21.26 -27.16
CA LYS A 661 37.93 20.10 -28.08
C LYS A 661 38.73 18.94 -27.46
N ARG A 662 38.47 18.70 -26.19
CA ARG A 662 39.13 17.66 -25.42
C ARG A 662 38.18 16.97 -24.49
N GLU A 663 38.34 15.66 -24.33
CA GLU A 663 37.55 14.81 -23.45
C GLU A 663 37.72 15.19 -21.96
N ILE A 664 36.60 15.16 -21.20
CA ILE A 664 36.54 15.42 -19.77
C ILE A 664 35.72 14.31 -19.10
N PRO A 665 36.36 13.22 -18.64
CA PRO A 665 35.63 12.17 -17.93
C PRO A 665 35.14 12.64 -16.56
N ILE A 666 33.90 12.28 -16.23
CA ILE A 666 33.28 12.51 -14.92
C ILE A 666 33.56 11.29 -14.04
N HIS A 667 33.81 11.52 -12.76
CA HIS A 667 34.13 10.47 -11.82
C HIS A 667 33.35 10.58 -10.53
N ALA A 668 32.89 9.41 -10.03
CA ALA A 668 32.53 9.28 -8.64
C ALA A 668 33.39 8.23 -7.96
N ALA A 669 33.74 8.51 -6.72
CA ALA A 669 34.45 7.61 -5.84
C ALA A 669 33.82 7.72 -4.45
N GLY A 670 32.84 6.90 -4.16
CA GLY A 670 32.21 6.82 -2.86
C GLY A 670 33.02 5.97 -1.88
N VAL A 671 32.77 6.18 -0.58
CA VAL A 671 33.35 5.38 0.52
C VAL A 671 32.24 4.59 1.18
N GLY A 672 32.34 3.24 1.15
CA GLY A 672 31.34 2.33 1.74
C GLY A 672 30.82 1.30 0.75
N GLU A 673 30.08 0.32 1.24
CA GLU A 673 29.58 -0.80 0.43
C GLU A 673 28.58 -0.34 -0.65
N ASN A 674 27.76 0.65 -0.35
CA ASN A 674 26.74 1.19 -1.26
C ASN A 674 27.17 2.47 -2.00
N SER A 675 28.49 2.70 -2.12
CA SER A 675 28.97 3.93 -2.74
C SER A 675 29.02 3.82 -4.28
N LEU A 676 28.57 4.89 -4.94
CA LEU A 676 28.67 5.02 -6.38
C LEU A 676 30.14 5.12 -6.81
N ARG A 677 30.57 4.21 -7.66
CA ARG A 677 31.92 4.16 -8.25
C ARG A 677 31.79 4.08 -9.75
N TYR A 678 31.86 5.21 -10.41
CA TYR A 678 31.77 5.24 -11.86
C TYR A 678 32.80 6.17 -12.51
N THR A 679 33.05 5.90 -13.78
CA THR A 679 33.68 6.81 -14.73
C THR A 679 32.66 7.03 -15.83
N CYS A 680 32.27 8.31 -16.08
CA CYS A 680 31.30 8.63 -17.11
C CYS A 680 31.99 9.41 -18.23
N PHE A 681 31.77 8.98 -19.46
CA PHE A 681 32.14 9.64 -20.68
C PHE A 681 30.91 10.27 -21.31
N VAL A 682 31.10 11.47 -21.87
CA VAL A 682 30.04 12.25 -22.50
C VAL A 682 30.48 12.50 -23.94
N ASP A 683 30.02 11.65 -24.85
CA ASP A 683 30.28 11.82 -26.28
C ASP A 683 29.26 12.78 -26.89
N GLN A 684 29.71 13.70 -27.75
CA GLN A 684 28.85 14.60 -28.48
C GLN A 684 29.22 14.59 -29.98
N GLN A 685 28.25 14.25 -30.80
CA GLN A 685 28.44 14.16 -32.26
C GLN A 685 29.12 15.41 -32.86
N GLY A 686 30.19 15.21 -33.63
CA GLY A 686 30.96 16.28 -34.26
C GLY A 686 31.76 17.18 -33.30
N VAL A 687 31.78 16.88 -32.01
CA VAL A 687 32.58 17.61 -31.00
C VAL A 687 33.66 16.73 -30.43
N ILE A 688 33.28 15.62 -29.73
CA ILE A 688 34.14 14.65 -29.14
C ILE A 688 33.47 13.27 -29.25
N GLU A 689 34.25 12.30 -29.71
CA GLU A 689 33.87 10.90 -29.75
C GLU A 689 35.08 10.06 -29.30
N SER A 690 34.98 9.41 -28.15
CA SER A 690 36.03 8.60 -27.56
C SER A 690 35.91 7.15 -27.98
N SER A 691 37.05 6.47 -28.24
CA SER A 691 37.02 5.05 -28.58
C SER A 691 36.67 4.19 -27.36
N ASP A 692 36.01 3.05 -27.57
CA ASP A 692 35.68 2.06 -26.51
C ASP A 692 36.94 1.60 -25.76
N SER A 693 38.07 1.42 -26.45
CA SER A 693 39.32 1.05 -25.82
C SER A 693 39.80 2.10 -24.83
N GLN A 694 39.77 3.38 -25.22
CA GLN A 694 40.18 4.48 -24.33
C GLN A 694 39.29 4.58 -23.10
N LYS A 695 38.00 4.45 -23.27
CA LYS A 695 37.01 4.48 -22.17
C LYS A 695 37.24 3.33 -21.19
N ARG A 696 37.46 2.12 -21.71
CA ARG A 696 37.80 0.92 -20.95
C ARG A 696 39.09 1.09 -20.17
N GLU A 697 40.19 1.43 -20.84
CA GLU A 697 41.52 1.60 -20.24
C GLU A 697 41.48 2.64 -19.11
N TYR A 698 40.90 3.76 -19.36
CA TYR A 698 40.75 4.82 -18.36
C TYR A 698 39.90 4.39 -17.14
N THR A 699 38.82 3.66 -17.36
CA THR A 699 37.99 3.14 -16.28
C THR A 699 38.72 2.12 -15.42
N LEU A 700 39.47 1.17 -16.07
CA LEU A 700 40.31 0.20 -15.40
C LEU A 700 41.49 0.85 -14.65
N ALA A 701 42.06 1.93 -15.20
CA ALA A 701 43.08 2.71 -14.55
C ALA A 701 42.59 3.35 -13.24
N CYS A 702 41.40 3.94 -13.26
CA CYS A 702 40.77 4.46 -12.05
C CYS A 702 40.43 3.36 -11.03
N LEU A 703 39.93 2.21 -11.50
CA LEU A 703 39.60 1.06 -10.68
C LEU A 703 40.84 0.52 -9.97
N SER A 704 41.92 0.28 -10.73
CA SER A 704 43.22 -0.26 -10.24
C SER A 704 43.87 0.69 -9.22
N TRP A 705 44.03 2.00 -9.57
CA TRP A 705 44.61 3.00 -8.68
C TRP A 705 43.86 3.17 -7.36
N ASN A 706 42.54 3.21 -7.41
CA ASN A 706 41.70 3.39 -6.23
C ASN A 706 41.58 2.09 -5.41
N ASN A 707 41.91 0.95 -5.99
CA ASN A 707 41.65 -0.38 -5.46
C ASN A 707 40.16 -0.57 -5.18
N ASP A 708 39.33 -0.18 -6.15
CA ASP A 708 37.87 -0.33 -6.06
C ASP A 708 37.53 -1.84 -6.22
N PRO A 709 36.53 -2.38 -5.51
CA PRO A 709 36.05 -3.75 -5.74
C PRO A 709 35.40 -3.91 -7.11
N ASP A 710 34.73 -2.86 -7.58
CA ASP A 710 34.17 -2.72 -8.93
C ASP A 710 34.07 -1.24 -9.31
N ARG A 711 33.89 -0.97 -10.60
CA ARG A 711 33.65 0.37 -11.13
C ARG A 711 32.82 0.28 -12.40
N TYR A 712 31.85 1.18 -12.51
CA TYR A 712 30.99 1.27 -13.68
C TYR A 712 31.54 2.27 -14.69
N LEU A 713 31.59 1.87 -15.96
CA LEU A 713 31.72 2.76 -17.09
C LEU A 713 30.31 3.17 -17.53
N ILE A 714 30.01 4.46 -17.41
CA ILE A 714 28.82 5.10 -17.99
C ILE A 714 29.24 5.79 -19.28
N ASP A 715 28.61 5.42 -20.37
CA ASP A 715 28.83 6.05 -21.66
C ASP A 715 27.56 6.74 -22.15
N LEU A 716 27.57 8.06 -22.19
CA LEU A 716 26.45 8.90 -22.63
C LEU A 716 26.75 9.51 -23.99
N SER A 717 25.82 9.36 -24.93
CA SER A 717 25.94 9.98 -26.26
C SER A 717 24.87 11.05 -26.44
N PHE A 718 25.30 12.17 -27.02
CA PHE A 718 24.46 13.33 -27.32
C PHE A 718 24.63 13.72 -28.79
N ASP A 719 23.59 14.33 -29.36
CA ASP A 719 23.66 14.91 -30.70
C ASP A 719 24.52 16.19 -30.72
N SER A 720 24.71 16.76 -31.89
CA SER A 720 25.50 18.00 -32.06
C SER A 720 24.96 19.20 -31.29
N VAL A 721 23.64 19.21 -31.00
CA VAL A 721 22.97 20.28 -30.25
C VAL A 721 23.09 20.06 -28.76
N GLY A 722 23.17 18.80 -28.30
CA GLY A 722 23.28 18.41 -26.90
C GLY A 722 22.05 17.66 -26.36
N ASN A 723 21.24 17.11 -27.26
CA ASN A 723 20.14 16.24 -26.85
C ASN A 723 20.68 14.82 -26.59
N PHE A 724 20.20 14.19 -25.56
CA PHE A 724 20.53 12.82 -25.23
C PHE A 724 20.07 11.84 -26.31
N ILE A 725 20.96 10.90 -26.70
CA ILE A 725 20.69 9.88 -27.73
C ILE A 725 20.67 8.48 -27.10
N LYS A 726 21.73 8.10 -26.37
CA LYS A 726 21.85 6.74 -25.82
C LYS A 726 22.70 6.69 -24.55
N VAL A 727 22.55 5.59 -23.80
CA VAL A 727 23.39 5.24 -22.67
C VAL A 727 23.88 3.79 -22.81
N GLU A 728 25.13 3.55 -22.42
CA GLU A 728 25.68 2.23 -22.16
C GLU A 728 26.25 2.18 -20.74
N LEU A 729 26.10 1.03 -20.08
CA LEU A 729 26.61 0.78 -18.74
C LEU A 729 27.39 -0.54 -18.75
N LYS A 730 28.69 -0.48 -18.38
CA LYS A 730 29.54 -1.67 -18.28
C LYS A 730 30.18 -1.72 -16.90
N ARG A 731 30.12 -2.86 -16.23
CA ARG A 731 30.74 -3.10 -14.93
C ARG A 731 32.11 -3.71 -15.13
N PHE A 732 33.13 -3.22 -14.42
CA PHE A 732 34.47 -3.73 -14.40
C PHE A 732 34.90 -4.06 -12.97
N THR A 733 35.74 -5.13 -12.85
CA THR A 733 36.37 -5.59 -11.65
C THR A 733 37.87 -5.70 -11.87
N LEU A 734 38.67 -5.94 -10.84
CA LEU A 734 40.11 -6.18 -11.00
C LEU A 734 40.44 -7.42 -11.87
N GLN A 735 39.47 -8.36 -12.00
CA GLN A 735 39.65 -9.54 -12.85
C GLN A 735 39.61 -9.23 -14.35
N ASP A 736 39.04 -8.08 -14.72
CA ASP A 736 38.97 -7.63 -16.11
C ASP A 736 40.25 -6.98 -16.61
N ILE A 737 41.26 -6.82 -15.72
CA ILE A 737 42.62 -6.36 -16.07
C ILE A 737 43.44 -7.56 -16.47
N LYS A 738 43.87 -7.62 -17.72
CA LYS A 738 44.75 -8.69 -18.20
C LYS A 738 46.14 -8.58 -17.59
N PRO A 739 46.82 -9.68 -17.29
CA PRO A 739 48.15 -9.64 -16.69
C PRO A 739 49.14 -8.78 -17.48
N GLU A 740 49.11 -8.87 -18.80
CA GLU A 740 50.00 -8.12 -19.71
C GLU A 740 49.76 -6.60 -19.74
N GLU A 741 48.59 -6.13 -19.37
CA GLU A 741 48.20 -4.69 -19.32
C GLU A 741 48.30 -4.10 -17.91
N SER A 742 48.51 -4.90 -16.87
CA SER A 742 48.36 -4.50 -15.46
C SER A 742 49.26 -3.32 -15.07
N ASP A 743 50.55 -3.36 -15.44
CA ASP A 743 51.50 -2.28 -15.12
C ASP A 743 51.16 -0.98 -15.86
N GLN A 744 50.76 -1.07 -17.12
CA GLN A 744 50.35 0.07 -17.93
C GLN A 744 49.08 0.72 -17.36
N ILE A 745 48.08 -0.09 -17.00
CA ILE A 745 46.82 0.36 -16.39
C ILE A 745 47.06 1.06 -15.05
N TYR A 746 47.95 0.49 -14.21
CA TYR A 746 48.29 1.12 -12.93
C TYR A 746 49.01 2.45 -13.10
N GLN A 747 49.97 2.55 -14.03
CA GLN A 747 50.71 3.81 -14.33
C GLN A 747 49.73 4.89 -14.86
N LEU A 748 48.85 4.51 -15.76
CA LEU A 748 47.79 5.42 -16.24
C LEU A 748 46.92 5.93 -15.11
N GLY A 749 46.54 5.08 -14.16
CA GLY A 749 45.76 5.46 -12.98
C GLY A 749 46.49 6.48 -12.09
N LYS A 750 47.81 6.26 -11.89
CA LYS A 750 48.67 7.20 -11.17
C LYS A 750 48.71 8.57 -11.85
N GLU A 751 48.95 8.61 -13.16
CA GLU A 751 48.99 9.85 -13.95
C GLU A 751 47.63 10.61 -13.92
N VAL A 752 46.52 9.87 -13.97
CA VAL A 752 45.17 10.47 -13.83
C VAL A 752 45.00 11.11 -12.46
N ALA A 753 45.42 10.43 -11.41
CA ALA A 753 45.34 10.97 -10.05
C ALA A 753 46.23 12.22 -9.84
N GLU A 754 47.48 12.20 -10.39
CA GLU A 754 48.38 13.35 -10.36
C GLU A 754 47.84 14.56 -11.11
N ARG A 755 47.26 14.37 -12.30
CA ARG A 755 46.60 15.44 -13.08
C ARG A 755 45.44 16.07 -12.31
N ARG A 756 44.61 15.28 -11.64
CA ARG A 756 43.49 15.80 -10.84
C ARG A 756 44.01 16.61 -9.64
N MET A 757 45.01 16.11 -8.94
CA MET A 757 45.63 16.87 -7.86
C MET A 757 46.21 18.20 -8.32
N PHE A 758 46.86 18.21 -9.46
CA PHE A 758 47.40 19.43 -10.08
C PHE A 758 46.28 20.43 -10.41
N GLN A 759 45.20 20.00 -11.07
CA GLN A 759 44.02 20.83 -11.39
C GLN A 759 43.37 21.40 -10.12
N TYR A 760 43.25 20.59 -9.09
CA TYR A 760 42.70 21.04 -7.82
C TYR A 760 43.53 22.17 -7.20
N HIS A 761 44.84 22.05 -7.20
CA HIS A 761 45.75 23.09 -6.68
C HIS A 761 45.73 24.38 -7.50
N GLN A 762 45.41 24.30 -8.79
CA GLN A 762 45.24 25.50 -9.62
C GLN A 762 43.96 26.28 -9.31
N THR A 763 42.88 25.56 -8.97
CA THR A 763 41.58 26.16 -8.75
C THR A 763 41.30 26.51 -7.27
N HIS A 764 42.02 25.90 -6.33
CA HIS A 764 41.81 26.06 -4.90
C HIS A 764 43.08 26.57 -4.21
N LYS A 765 43.08 27.79 -3.67
CA LYS A 765 44.20 28.43 -2.99
C LYS A 765 44.41 28.03 -1.53
N GLY A 766 43.81 26.93 -1.04
CA GLY A 766 43.86 26.51 0.36
C GLY A 766 44.55 25.20 0.60
N LYS A 767 44.95 24.91 1.86
CA LYS A 767 45.44 23.60 2.25
C LYS A 767 44.30 22.61 2.29
N ILE A 768 44.47 21.42 1.71
CA ILE A 768 43.50 20.33 1.77
C ILE A 768 43.45 19.84 3.23
N GLY A 769 42.24 19.80 3.79
CA GLY A 769 42.00 19.28 5.14
C GLY A 769 42.36 17.78 5.21
N ARG A 770 43.10 17.37 6.23
CA ARG A 770 43.54 15.97 6.40
C ARG A 770 42.43 14.93 6.34
N ASN A 771 41.21 15.31 6.78
CA ASN A 771 40.05 14.44 6.82
C ASN A 771 39.09 14.61 5.61
N GLN A 772 39.35 15.58 4.73
CA GLN A 772 38.61 15.74 3.48
C GLN A 772 38.90 14.57 2.51
N LEU A 773 37.98 14.29 1.62
CA LEU A 773 38.21 13.34 0.54
C LEU A 773 39.35 13.84 -0.35
N CYS A 774 40.18 12.90 -0.81
CA CYS A 774 41.33 13.27 -1.61
C CYS A 774 40.87 13.76 -3.00
N PRO A 775 41.34 14.94 -3.46
CA PRO A 775 40.97 15.46 -4.77
C PRO A 775 41.45 14.59 -5.94
N CYS A 776 42.39 13.64 -5.73
CA CYS A 776 42.81 12.68 -6.76
C CYS A 776 41.65 11.78 -7.23
N GLY A 777 40.51 11.76 -6.54
CA GLY A 777 39.35 10.95 -6.89
C GLY A 777 39.37 9.52 -6.35
N SER A 778 40.25 9.21 -5.39
CA SER A 778 40.38 7.87 -4.80
C SER A 778 39.25 7.53 -3.79
N GLY A 779 38.40 8.46 -3.43
CA GLY A 779 37.40 8.28 -2.36
C GLY A 779 37.99 8.15 -0.95
N LYS A 780 39.33 8.14 -0.81
CA LYS A 780 40.02 8.07 0.50
C LYS A 780 40.20 9.46 1.10
N LYS A 781 40.30 9.52 2.45
CA LYS A 781 40.68 10.79 3.12
C LYS A 781 42.07 11.21 2.67
N TYR A 782 42.30 12.52 2.48
CA TYR A 782 43.59 13.06 1.98
C TYR A 782 44.80 12.51 2.76
N LYS A 783 44.73 12.47 4.10
CA LYS A 783 45.78 11.89 4.98
C LYS A 783 46.03 10.38 4.76
N LYS A 784 45.16 9.66 4.09
CA LYS A 784 45.27 8.23 3.78
C LYS A 784 45.52 7.97 2.29
N CYS A 785 45.79 9.02 1.52
CA CYS A 785 46.02 9.00 0.09
C CYS A 785 47.20 9.91 -0.27
N CYS A 786 47.03 10.95 -1.08
CA CYS A 786 48.07 11.85 -1.56
C CYS A 786 48.67 12.77 -0.46
N GLY A 787 48.08 12.83 0.71
CA GLY A 787 48.61 13.58 1.88
C GLY A 787 49.37 12.73 2.89
N ARG A 788 49.86 11.56 2.51
CA ARG A 788 50.78 10.72 3.33
C ARG A 788 52.14 11.31 3.41
#